data_e56c1cfbe267c521ee00c383e39fafb5
#
_entry.id   e56c1cfbe267c521ee00c383e39fafb5
#
_cell.length_a   1.000
_cell.length_b   1.000
_cell.length_c   1.000
_cell.angle_alpha   90.00
_cell.angle_beta   90.00
_cell.angle_gamma   90.00
#
_symmetry.space_group_name_H-M   'P 1'
#
loop_
_entity.id
_entity.type
_entity.pdbx_description
1 polymer ?
#
loop_
_entity_poly.entity_id
_entity_poly.type
_entity_poly.pdbx_seq_one_letter_code
_entity_poly.pdbx_strand_id
1 'polypeptide(L)'
;MSPSTLERSRTPAQVHARLALGVVLAGLLAALAATPSHALRVVTWNLLAYDDAAVPVRRPHMLQIVPGLAPDVMIVQELMTAPAADSFANILKATLPGRLWKGGSSTFLLTTQSAIYYDSLAVSITGPSAVNTGGPRQVLVALVRPRGYLANAASFRLYSMHFKAGDGSAVPSDSATRTLECANLRNTLNLAPAGTHLLLGGDSNFYGTYETGYTRLTESQADNDGRLRDPLTLTGVWNNPAYASFHTQSPCAGSPCVGSAGGMDDRFDLILHSYGLNDGLGLDMVAGGLPGGYGPYGNDGQHYNQSLDGNGFNNAVGLAVAAALRQAADHIPVIATLQLPAKLYCESELDFGDVLTGAVVSRTLNVDDLPAPPAATLSYSLAAPAGFTAPGGPFTNLAANPPAAHSIGMVTAAPGVQAGTLTVSSNDLDTTSKAVLLSGRVLAHSVPSLDSLVTVSSDTLDFGVVSQNSSTELSARLFNRGYTSLQAKLLRTAEFIAGETAFTFGAAPGLVTGGVTYGIVFDATGMTPDTDHFAELRLATADEALPGAAAHDTLRLVLRAHVAGNGDVEGAPTAVRFAAPAPNPLRHSTMFAFDLPQPAVVSLAIYDPSGRRVATLADGEWPAGRHQLRWQPADRTGGALHAGLYFARFRTLGLTRVARLVVLP
;
A
#
# COMPACT_ATOMS: atom_id res chain seq x y z
N MET A 1 -32.47 3.27 44.22
CA MET A 1 -31.88 4.47 43.58
C MET A 1 -30.84 3.98 42.56
N SER A 2 -31.24 3.92 41.29
CA SER A 2 -30.35 3.50 40.17
C SER A 2 -29.81 4.72 39.47
N PRO A 3 -28.53 4.76 39.06
CA PRO A 3 -28.00 5.81 38.19
C PRO A 3 -28.22 5.48 36.72
N SER A 4 -28.81 6.42 36.02
CA SER A 4 -29.06 6.41 34.59
C SER A 4 -27.75 6.52 33.79
N THR A 5 -27.50 5.57 32.89
CA THR A 5 -26.44 5.61 31.90
C THR A 5 -26.85 6.48 30.71
N LEU A 6 -26.12 7.56 30.50
CA LEU A 6 -26.19 8.39 29.28
C LEU A 6 -25.37 7.71 28.17
N GLU A 7 -26.02 7.04 27.25
CA GLU A 7 -25.43 6.64 25.96
C GLU A 7 -25.27 7.87 25.06
N ARG A 8 -24.02 8.27 24.83
CA ARG A 8 -23.69 9.23 23.76
C ARG A 8 -23.64 8.49 22.43
N SER A 9 -24.58 8.76 21.54
CA SER A 9 -24.58 8.30 20.16
C SER A 9 -23.35 8.86 19.41
N ARG A 10 -22.49 7.99 18.90
CA ARG A 10 -21.34 8.36 18.06
C ARG A 10 -21.78 8.46 16.61
N THR A 11 -21.34 9.50 15.91
CA THR A 11 -21.66 9.72 14.50
C THR A 11 -20.92 8.72 13.59
N PRO A 12 -21.50 8.31 12.44
CA PRO A 12 -20.90 7.32 11.52
C PRO A 12 -19.49 7.66 11.02
N ALA A 13 -19.13 8.94 10.91
CA ALA A 13 -17.83 9.40 10.49
C ALA A 13 -16.67 9.04 11.46
N GLN A 14 -16.95 8.90 12.76
CA GLN A 14 -15.91 8.53 13.75
C GLN A 14 -15.62 7.02 13.79
N VAL A 15 -16.54 6.19 13.29
CA VAL A 15 -16.36 4.73 13.22
C VAL A 15 -15.48 4.38 12.00
N HIS A 16 -15.69 5.04 10.88
CA HIS A 16 -14.89 4.80 9.65
C HIS A 16 -13.43 5.24 9.78
N ALA A 17 -13.16 6.37 10.47
CA ALA A 17 -11.79 6.84 10.68
C ALA A 17 -10.97 5.91 11.61
N ARG A 18 -11.61 5.23 12.58
CA ARG A 18 -10.92 4.27 13.45
C ARG A 18 -10.73 2.89 12.83
N LEU A 19 -11.65 2.44 11.96
CA LEU A 19 -11.46 1.21 11.19
C LEU A 19 -10.35 1.37 10.15
N ALA A 20 -10.29 2.50 9.43
CA ALA A 20 -9.23 2.76 8.47
C ALA A 20 -7.84 2.84 9.13
N LEU A 21 -7.72 3.50 10.30
CA LEU A 21 -6.46 3.60 11.04
C LEU A 21 -6.03 2.25 11.65
N GLY A 22 -6.99 1.43 12.10
CA GLY A 22 -6.72 0.09 12.63
C GLY A 22 -6.28 -0.91 11.57
N VAL A 23 -6.84 -0.87 10.37
CA VAL A 23 -6.48 -1.74 9.24
C VAL A 23 -5.11 -1.35 8.66
N VAL A 24 -4.82 -0.06 8.55
CA VAL A 24 -3.50 0.43 8.09
C VAL A 24 -2.40 0.08 9.09
N LEU A 25 -2.65 0.22 10.41
CA LEU A 25 -1.67 -0.14 11.45
C LEU A 25 -1.46 -1.65 11.57
N ALA A 26 -2.51 -2.47 11.39
CA ALA A 26 -2.41 -3.92 11.37
C ALA A 26 -1.72 -4.43 10.10
N GLY A 27 -1.92 -3.80 8.94
CA GLY A 27 -1.23 -4.09 7.69
C GLY A 27 0.27 -3.75 7.76
N LEU A 28 0.64 -2.61 8.35
CA LEU A 28 2.05 -2.24 8.59
C LEU A 28 2.74 -3.17 9.58
N LEU A 29 2.06 -3.58 10.67
CA LEU A 29 2.62 -4.50 11.67
C LEU A 29 2.76 -5.93 11.13
N ALA A 30 1.89 -6.40 10.23
CA ALA A 30 2.01 -7.70 9.59
C ALA A 30 3.13 -7.74 8.52
N ALA A 31 3.39 -6.63 7.82
CA ALA A 31 4.48 -6.52 6.85
C ALA A 31 5.86 -6.41 7.54
N LEU A 32 5.94 -5.78 8.72
CA LEU A 32 7.18 -5.62 9.49
C LEU A 32 7.66 -6.91 10.20
N ALA A 33 6.85 -7.99 10.25
CA ALA A 33 7.19 -9.21 10.97
C ALA A 33 7.84 -10.31 10.12
N ALA A 34 8.14 -10.11 8.82
CA ALA A 34 8.40 -11.23 7.92
C ALA A 34 9.66 -11.14 7.05
N THR A 35 10.48 -10.10 7.13
CA THR A 35 11.71 -10.03 6.31
C THR A 35 12.96 -10.09 7.17
N PRO A 36 14.00 -10.88 6.77
CA PRO A 36 15.29 -10.79 7.42
C PRO A 36 15.84 -9.36 7.30
N SER A 37 16.29 -8.82 8.41
CA SER A 37 16.79 -7.44 8.50
C SER A 37 18.22 -7.26 7.96
N HIS A 38 18.81 -8.31 7.35
CA HIS A 38 20.18 -8.31 6.84
C HIS A 38 20.41 -9.47 5.86
N ALA A 39 21.52 -9.41 5.08
CA ALA A 39 21.97 -10.50 4.23
C ALA A 39 22.13 -11.81 5.00
N LEU A 40 21.87 -12.93 4.33
CA LEU A 40 21.96 -14.23 4.95
C LEU A 40 23.43 -14.66 5.07
N ARG A 41 23.92 -14.80 6.29
CA ARG A 41 25.29 -15.24 6.56
C ARG A 41 25.33 -16.71 6.94
N VAL A 42 25.99 -17.54 6.10
CA VAL A 42 26.24 -18.96 6.33
C VAL A 42 27.68 -19.15 6.76
N VAL A 43 27.90 -19.88 7.84
CA VAL A 43 29.23 -20.14 8.39
C VAL A 43 29.46 -21.65 8.52
N THR A 44 30.64 -22.12 8.16
CA THR A 44 31.11 -23.45 8.48
C THR A 44 32.30 -23.40 9.42
N TRP A 45 32.40 -24.35 10.35
CA TRP A 45 33.51 -24.44 11.29
C TRP A 45 33.71 -25.88 11.79
N ASN A 46 34.89 -26.45 11.55
CA ASN A 46 35.33 -27.69 12.20
C ASN A 46 35.77 -27.36 13.63
N LEU A 47 35.12 -27.99 14.65
CA LEU A 47 35.32 -27.71 16.07
C LEU A 47 36.35 -28.62 16.73
N LEU A 48 37.05 -29.42 15.98
CA LEU A 48 38.07 -30.37 16.46
C LEU A 48 37.59 -31.25 17.64
N ALA A 49 37.08 -32.46 17.34
CA ALA A 49 36.64 -33.43 18.34
C ALA A 49 35.92 -32.81 19.56
N TYR A 50 34.91 -31.96 19.29
CA TYR A 50 34.20 -31.20 20.31
C TYR A 50 33.26 -32.11 21.08
N ASP A 51 33.66 -32.50 22.28
CA ASP A 51 32.96 -33.38 23.20
C ASP A 51 32.71 -32.68 24.55
N ASP A 52 32.15 -33.42 25.50
CA ASP A 52 31.84 -32.88 26.82
C ASP A 52 33.10 -32.48 27.63
N ALA A 53 34.26 -33.04 27.34
CA ALA A 53 35.53 -32.67 27.96
C ALA A 53 36.12 -31.41 27.34
N ALA A 54 35.93 -31.22 26.05
CA ALA A 54 36.37 -30.03 25.31
C ALA A 54 35.55 -28.77 25.66
N VAL A 55 34.24 -28.94 25.97
CA VAL A 55 33.33 -27.85 26.27
C VAL A 55 33.85 -26.86 27.30
N PRO A 56 34.24 -27.21 28.53
CA PRO A 56 34.67 -26.24 29.55
C PRO A 56 35.96 -25.53 29.17
N VAL A 57 36.84 -26.17 28.43
CA VAL A 57 38.15 -25.63 28.04
C VAL A 57 38.02 -24.62 26.91
N ARG A 58 37.24 -24.92 25.87
CA ARG A 58 37.19 -24.13 24.63
C ARG A 58 36.04 -23.12 24.60
N ARG A 59 35.00 -23.32 25.45
CA ARG A 59 33.85 -22.38 25.54
C ARG A 59 34.23 -20.93 25.75
N PRO A 60 35.19 -20.53 26.64
CA PRO A 60 35.57 -19.12 26.81
C PRO A 60 36.08 -18.47 25.53
N HIS A 61 36.81 -19.20 24.70
CA HIS A 61 37.34 -18.74 23.42
C HIS A 61 36.23 -18.58 22.37
N MET A 62 35.31 -19.57 22.29
CA MET A 62 34.17 -19.50 21.39
C MET A 62 33.24 -18.32 21.69
N LEU A 63 33.04 -17.97 22.97
CA LEU A 63 32.29 -16.76 23.38
C LEU A 63 32.90 -15.46 22.84
N GLN A 64 34.21 -15.40 22.59
CA GLN A 64 34.89 -14.25 22.02
C GLN A 64 34.80 -14.22 20.47
N ILE A 65 34.74 -15.40 19.82
CA ILE A 65 34.75 -15.53 18.37
C ILE A 65 33.36 -15.32 17.77
N VAL A 66 32.34 -15.96 18.32
CA VAL A 66 30.99 -16.05 17.75
C VAL A 66 30.33 -14.68 17.49
N PRO A 67 30.50 -13.62 18.33
CA PRO A 67 29.93 -12.31 18.03
C PRO A 67 30.39 -11.72 16.71
N GLY A 68 31.67 -11.93 16.32
CA GLY A 68 32.21 -11.45 15.05
C GLY A 68 31.76 -12.28 13.83
N LEU A 69 31.43 -13.54 14.03
CA LEU A 69 30.86 -14.37 12.98
C LEU A 69 29.45 -13.94 12.62
N ALA A 70 28.64 -13.60 13.61
CA ALA A 70 27.24 -13.19 13.48
C ALA A 70 26.45 -14.05 12.44
N PRO A 71 26.48 -15.39 12.51
CA PRO A 71 25.85 -16.25 11.49
C PRO A 71 24.33 -16.22 11.59
N ASP A 72 23.63 -16.43 10.46
CA ASP A 72 22.20 -16.74 10.43
C ASP A 72 21.99 -18.26 10.38
N VAL A 73 22.92 -18.95 9.70
CA VAL A 73 23.03 -20.41 9.63
C VAL A 73 24.46 -20.78 9.87
N MET A 74 24.68 -21.77 10.72
CA MET A 74 26.02 -22.30 11.00
C MET A 74 26.00 -23.81 10.92
N ILE A 75 26.92 -24.40 10.19
CA ILE A 75 27.21 -25.83 10.13
C ILE A 75 28.53 -26.07 10.81
N VAL A 76 28.56 -27.05 11.68
CA VAL A 76 29.79 -27.42 12.41
C VAL A 76 30.10 -28.89 12.23
N GLN A 77 31.38 -29.18 12.17
CA GLN A 77 31.92 -30.53 12.04
C GLN A 77 32.65 -30.92 13.32
N GLU A 78 32.94 -32.23 13.46
CA GLU A 78 33.61 -32.85 14.61
C GLU A 78 32.88 -32.62 15.93
N LEU A 79 31.55 -32.61 15.89
CA LEU A 79 30.74 -32.78 17.10
C LEU A 79 30.68 -34.27 17.49
N MET A 80 31.11 -34.58 18.70
CA MET A 80 31.25 -35.96 19.12
C MET A 80 30.02 -36.47 19.89
N THR A 81 29.28 -35.57 20.52
CA THR A 81 28.12 -35.89 21.38
C THR A 81 26.97 -34.91 21.20
N ALA A 82 25.74 -35.39 21.47
CA ALA A 82 24.56 -34.49 21.46
C ALA A 82 24.61 -33.44 22.58
N PRO A 83 25.10 -33.73 23.82
CA PRO A 83 25.28 -32.68 24.83
C PRO A 83 26.28 -31.61 24.41
N ALA A 84 27.38 -31.94 23.73
CA ALA A 84 28.33 -30.98 23.21
C ALA A 84 27.68 -30.09 22.14
N ALA A 85 26.83 -30.66 21.28
CA ALA A 85 26.05 -29.90 20.30
C ALA A 85 25.09 -28.90 20.98
N ASP A 86 24.41 -29.29 22.06
CA ASP A 86 23.56 -28.37 22.83
C ASP A 86 24.39 -27.31 23.58
N SER A 87 25.59 -27.65 24.03
CA SER A 87 26.52 -26.72 24.64
C SER A 87 26.95 -25.61 23.66
N PHE A 88 27.21 -25.98 22.40
CA PHE A 88 27.51 -24.98 21.36
C PHE A 88 26.30 -24.11 21.03
N ALA A 89 25.07 -24.63 20.99
CA ALA A 89 23.84 -23.86 20.86
C ALA A 89 23.70 -22.81 22.00
N ASN A 90 24.12 -23.15 23.22
CA ASN A 90 24.10 -22.21 24.35
C ASN A 90 25.16 -21.09 24.21
N ILE A 91 26.27 -21.37 23.51
CA ILE A 91 27.24 -20.31 23.17
C ILE A 91 26.60 -19.28 22.21
N LEU A 92 25.94 -19.77 21.13
CA LEU A 92 25.22 -18.90 20.19
C LEU A 92 24.15 -18.05 20.89
N LYS A 93 23.34 -18.64 21.77
CA LYS A 93 22.31 -17.94 22.55
C LYS A 93 22.90 -16.88 23.48
N ALA A 94 24.04 -17.17 24.11
CA ALA A 94 24.69 -16.27 25.06
C ALA A 94 25.35 -15.05 24.36
N THR A 95 25.86 -15.25 23.15
CA THR A 95 26.64 -14.22 22.43
C THR A 95 25.81 -13.39 21.46
N LEU A 96 24.67 -13.93 21.00
CA LEU A 96 23.77 -13.30 20.02
C LEU A 96 22.32 -13.31 20.54
N PRO A 97 22.03 -12.59 21.63
CA PRO A 97 20.75 -12.69 22.37
C PRO A 97 19.53 -12.15 21.58
N GLY A 98 19.74 -11.35 20.52
CA GLY A 98 18.67 -10.87 19.65
C GLY A 98 18.14 -11.90 18.64
N ARG A 99 18.73 -13.12 18.61
CA ARG A 99 18.40 -14.20 17.68
C ARG A 99 17.65 -15.33 18.39
N LEU A 100 16.77 -16.02 17.66
CA LEU A 100 16.06 -17.20 18.17
C LEU A 100 16.71 -18.50 17.68
N TRP A 101 17.82 -18.85 18.30
CA TRP A 101 18.62 -20.00 17.92
C TRP A 101 17.90 -21.31 18.10
N LYS A 102 17.95 -22.13 17.03
CA LYS A 102 17.54 -23.54 16.98
C LYS A 102 18.69 -24.38 16.45
N GLY A 103 18.59 -25.72 16.63
CA GLY A 103 19.63 -26.66 16.27
C GLY A 103 20.18 -27.38 17.53
N GLY A 104 21.47 -27.71 17.53
CA GLY A 104 22.07 -28.52 18.56
C GLY A 104 21.68 -30.00 18.40
N SER A 105 21.33 -30.68 19.47
CA SER A 105 20.95 -32.11 19.45
C SER A 105 19.79 -32.41 18.48
N SER A 106 18.92 -31.47 18.23
CA SER A 106 17.77 -31.61 17.29
C SER A 106 18.17 -31.72 15.81
N THR A 107 19.38 -31.28 15.47
CA THR A 107 19.94 -31.32 14.10
C THR A 107 21.23 -32.09 14.00
N PHE A 108 21.75 -32.57 15.15
CA PHE A 108 22.96 -33.37 15.23
C PHE A 108 22.70 -34.80 14.73
N LEU A 109 23.56 -35.28 13.85
CA LEU A 109 23.58 -36.67 13.41
C LEU A 109 24.94 -37.27 13.67
N LEU A 110 24.98 -38.32 14.50
CA LEU A 110 26.24 -38.98 14.89
C LEU A 110 27.00 -39.52 13.69
N THR A 111 26.31 -40.07 12.69
CA THR A 111 26.94 -40.59 11.45
C THR A 111 27.62 -39.51 10.61
N THR A 112 27.26 -38.25 10.80
CA THR A 112 27.88 -37.11 10.13
C THR A 112 28.86 -36.39 11.06
N GLN A 113 28.80 -36.57 12.35
CA GLN A 113 29.48 -35.79 13.39
C GLN A 113 29.30 -34.28 13.19
N SER A 114 28.13 -33.89 12.67
CA SER A 114 27.81 -32.49 12.31
C SER A 114 26.44 -32.09 12.85
N ALA A 115 26.24 -30.76 13.03
CA ALA A 115 24.97 -30.19 13.36
C ALA A 115 24.75 -28.88 12.60
N ILE A 116 23.49 -28.49 12.43
CA ILE A 116 23.09 -27.20 11.88
C ILE A 116 22.49 -26.36 12.99
N TYR A 117 22.96 -25.11 13.11
CA TYR A 117 22.40 -24.10 14.00
C TYR A 117 21.85 -22.97 13.15
N TYR A 118 20.70 -22.40 13.53
CA TYR A 118 20.09 -21.33 12.74
C TYR A 118 19.25 -20.38 13.59
N ASP A 119 19.26 -19.13 13.17
CA ASP A 119 18.33 -18.16 13.69
C ASP A 119 16.95 -18.38 13.04
N SER A 120 15.97 -18.80 13.83
CA SER A 120 14.62 -19.07 13.33
C SER A 120 13.82 -17.80 12.99
N LEU A 121 14.34 -16.61 13.28
CA LEU A 121 13.83 -15.34 12.75
C LEU A 121 14.31 -15.08 11.33
N ALA A 122 15.53 -15.50 10.97
CA ALA A 122 16.12 -15.30 9.66
C ALA A 122 15.74 -16.39 8.66
N VAL A 123 15.73 -17.66 9.09
CA VAL A 123 15.50 -18.81 8.20
C VAL A 123 14.57 -19.86 8.83
N SER A 124 14.03 -20.72 7.97
CA SER A 124 13.46 -22.02 8.35
C SER A 124 14.32 -23.13 7.79
N ILE A 125 14.48 -24.22 8.56
CA ILE A 125 15.20 -25.43 8.13
C ILE A 125 14.25 -26.61 8.20
N THR A 126 14.28 -27.45 7.16
CA THR A 126 13.47 -28.68 7.09
C THR A 126 14.32 -29.86 6.64
N GLY A 127 13.97 -31.04 7.16
CA GLY A 127 14.49 -32.31 6.73
C GLY A 127 15.99 -32.56 6.97
N PRO A 128 16.57 -32.27 8.17
CA PRO A 128 17.93 -32.72 8.44
C PRO A 128 18.05 -34.20 8.21
N SER A 129 18.95 -34.62 7.31
CA SER A 129 19.19 -36.03 6.96
C SER A 129 20.65 -36.22 6.57
N ALA A 130 21.06 -37.48 6.37
CA ALA A 130 22.42 -37.82 6.02
C ALA A 130 22.50 -38.44 4.63
N VAL A 131 23.51 -38.07 3.88
CA VAL A 131 23.90 -38.65 2.59
C VAL A 131 25.11 -39.54 2.82
N ASN A 132 24.97 -40.82 2.49
CA ASN A 132 26.09 -41.77 2.56
C ASN A 132 26.97 -41.61 1.30
N THR A 133 28.21 -41.18 1.50
CA THR A 133 29.19 -40.97 0.42
C THR A 133 30.21 -42.14 0.31
N GLY A 134 30.12 -43.14 1.20
CA GLY A 134 31.06 -44.24 1.24
C GLY A 134 32.37 -43.94 2.00
N GLY A 135 32.50 -42.76 2.57
CA GLY A 135 33.60 -42.37 3.44
C GLY A 135 33.36 -42.70 4.92
N PRO A 136 34.28 -42.28 5.80
CA PRO A 136 34.17 -42.53 7.24
C PRO A 136 33.03 -41.78 7.90
N ARG A 137 32.56 -40.67 7.28
CA ARG A 137 31.45 -39.84 7.76
C ARG A 137 30.44 -39.62 6.63
N GLN A 138 29.19 -39.49 6.99
CA GLN A 138 28.13 -39.11 6.06
C GLN A 138 28.06 -37.58 5.95
N VAL A 139 27.48 -37.06 4.86
CA VAL A 139 27.25 -35.63 4.67
C VAL A 139 25.87 -35.23 5.19
N LEU A 140 25.81 -34.30 6.13
CA LEU A 140 24.53 -33.75 6.64
C LEU A 140 23.91 -32.82 5.60
N VAL A 141 22.60 -32.96 5.36
CA VAL A 141 21.86 -32.09 4.41
C VAL A 141 20.56 -31.59 5.02
N ALA A 142 20.20 -30.36 4.71
CA ALA A 142 18.91 -29.78 5.04
C ALA A 142 18.49 -28.74 3.98
N LEU A 143 17.19 -28.51 3.87
CA LEU A 143 16.65 -27.40 3.06
C LEU A 143 16.55 -26.15 3.94
N VAL A 144 17.14 -25.06 3.48
CA VAL A 144 17.13 -23.74 4.12
C VAL A 144 16.28 -22.79 3.28
N ARG A 145 15.37 -22.07 3.94
CA ARG A 145 14.55 -21.02 3.30
C ARG A 145 14.57 -19.76 4.15
N PRO A 146 14.96 -18.60 3.60
CA PRO A 146 14.85 -17.32 4.29
C PRO A 146 13.40 -17.02 4.69
N ARG A 147 13.21 -16.41 5.84
CA ARG A 147 11.89 -16.01 6.31
C ARG A 147 11.29 -14.95 5.39
N GLY A 148 9.97 -14.98 5.23
CA GLY A 148 9.25 -14.07 4.34
C GLY A 148 9.20 -14.51 2.89
N TYR A 149 9.91 -15.60 2.50
CA TYR A 149 9.87 -16.17 1.15
C TYR A 149 9.14 -17.51 1.14
N LEU A 150 8.31 -17.72 0.10
CA LEU A 150 7.54 -18.95 -0.11
C LEU A 150 8.02 -19.72 -1.33
N ALA A 151 8.53 -19.02 -2.34
CA ALA A 151 9.02 -19.62 -3.58
C ALA A 151 10.18 -20.59 -3.32
N ASN A 152 10.20 -21.71 -4.03
CA ASN A 152 11.29 -22.68 -3.93
C ASN A 152 12.62 -22.11 -4.43
N ALA A 153 12.59 -21.22 -5.41
CA ALA A 153 13.77 -20.53 -5.93
C ALA A 153 14.43 -19.58 -4.90
N ALA A 154 13.75 -19.24 -3.81
CA ALA A 154 14.35 -18.51 -2.68
C ALA A 154 14.97 -19.44 -1.62
N SER A 155 15.00 -20.73 -1.83
CA SER A 155 15.57 -21.72 -0.89
C SER A 155 16.81 -22.39 -1.48
N PHE A 156 17.64 -22.96 -0.60
CA PHE A 156 18.82 -23.72 -1.02
C PHE A 156 18.98 -24.98 -0.15
N ARG A 157 19.56 -26.01 -0.72
CA ARG A 157 20.00 -27.19 0.02
C ARG A 157 21.39 -26.94 0.57
N LEU A 158 21.52 -27.00 1.90
CA LEU A 158 22.77 -26.83 2.62
C LEU A 158 23.33 -28.21 2.98
N TYR A 159 24.53 -28.47 2.56
CA TYR A 159 25.27 -29.69 2.85
C TYR A 159 26.46 -29.38 3.76
N SER A 160 26.67 -30.18 4.83
CA SER A 160 27.85 -30.13 5.68
C SER A 160 28.73 -31.33 5.38
N MET A 161 29.87 -31.09 4.77
CA MET A 161 30.86 -32.14 4.50
C MET A 161 31.94 -32.18 5.57
N HIS A 162 32.47 -33.39 5.81
CA HIS A 162 33.76 -33.62 6.46
C HIS A 162 34.36 -34.87 5.85
N PHE A 163 35.15 -34.69 4.78
CA PHE A 163 35.74 -35.79 4.03
C PHE A 163 36.94 -36.41 4.74
N LYS A 164 37.44 -37.53 4.20
CA LYS A 164 38.57 -38.29 4.76
C LYS A 164 39.80 -37.41 4.92
N ALA A 165 40.30 -37.27 6.14
CA ALA A 165 41.53 -36.54 6.47
C ALA A 165 42.80 -37.29 6.04
N GLY A 166 43.86 -36.51 5.78
CA GLY A 166 45.20 -37.03 5.53
C GLY A 166 45.59 -37.14 4.04
N ASP A 167 46.89 -37.25 3.79
CA ASP A 167 47.51 -37.46 2.49
C ASP A 167 48.20 -38.86 2.38
N GLY A 168 47.90 -39.70 3.35
CA GLY A 168 48.64 -40.90 3.67
C GLY A 168 48.49 -42.06 2.68
N SER A 169 49.39 -43.08 2.90
CA SER A 169 49.54 -44.28 2.11
C SER A 169 48.57 -45.42 2.52
N ALA A 170 47.45 -45.11 3.23
CA ALA A 170 46.41 -46.10 3.52
C ALA A 170 45.91 -46.77 2.24
N VAL A 171 45.35 -47.98 2.36
CA VAL A 171 44.77 -48.70 1.19
C VAL A 171 43.26 -48.85 1.45
N PRO A 172 42.38 -48.18 0.67
CA PRO A 172 42.71 -47.19 -0.36
C PRO A 172 43.35 -45.91 0.24
N SER A 173 44.10 -45.16 -0.56
CA SER A 173 44.71 -43.90 -0.10
C SER A 173 43.64 -42.87 0.34
N ASP A 174 44.03 -41.96 1.22
CA ASP A 174 43.10 -40.93 1.74
C ASP A 174 42.52 -40.09 0.59
N SER A 175 43.31 -39.72 -0.40
CA SER A 175 42.85 -39.02 -1.63
C SER A 175 41.91 -39.87 -2.49
N ALA A 176 42.15 -41.20 -2.61
CA ALA A 176 41.23 -42.13 -3.30
C ALA A 176 39.88 -42.23 -2.57
N THR A 177 39.89 -42.25 -1.23
CA THR A 177 38.67 -42.23 -0.40
C THR A 177 37.90 -40.92 -0.64
N ARG A 178 38.55 -39.73 -0.59
CA ARG A 178 37.92 -38.47 -0.92
C ARG A 178 37.33 -38.45 -2.34
N THR A 179 38.04 -39.07 -3.31
CA THR A 179 37.54 -39.19 -4.70
C THR A 179 36.23 -39.98 -4.75
N LEU A 180 36.11 -41.10 -3.99
CA LEU A 180 34.88 -41.89 -3.88
C LEU A 180 33.75 -41.09 -3.20
N GLU A 181 34.05 -40.43 -2.08
CA GLU A 181 33.09 -39.58 -1.36
C GLU A 181 32.51 -38.50 -2.29
N CYS A 182 33.36 -37.79 -3.02
CA CYS A 182 32.96 -36.74 -3.94
C CYS A 182 32.17 -37.23 -5.15
N ALA A 183 32.55 -38.39 -5.73
CA ALA A 183 31.79 -39.01 -6.81
C ALA A 183 30.38 -39.40 -6.39
N ASN A 184 30.23 -40.02 -5.24
CA ASN A 184 28.92 -40.40 -4.69
C ASN A 184 28.09 -39.21 -4.29
N LEU A 185 28.72 -38.17 -3.69
CA LEU A 185 28.03 -36.91 -3.41
C LEU A 185 27.57 -36.22 -4.68
N ARG A 186 28.41 -36.12 -5.70
CA ARG A 186 28.05 -35.52 -6.99
C ARG A 186 26.85 -36.22 -7.65
N ASN A 187 26.83 -37.55 -7.61
CA ASN A 187 25.69 -38.32 -8.10
C ASN A 187 24.41 -37.99 -7.32
N THR A 188 24.51 -37.77 -6.01
CA THR A 188 23.38 -37.35 -5.18
C THR A 188 22.94 -35.91 -5.50
N LEU A 189 23.88 -35.01 -5.70
CA LEU A 189 23.58 -33.61 -6.06
C LEU A 189 22.87 -33.51 -7.41
N ASN A 190 23.27 -34.36 -8.40
CA ASN A 190 22.64 -34.42 -9.72
C ASN A 190 21.18 -34.91 -9.68
N LEU A 191 20.72 -35.54 -8.58
CA LEU A 191 19.31 -35.88 -8.39
C LEU A 191 18.43 -34.68 -7.98
N ALA A 192 19.04 -33.52 -7.71
CA ALA A 192 18.27 -32.32 -7.43
C ALA A 192 17.64 -31.81 -8.73
N PRO A 193 16.39 -31.29 -8.68
CA PRO A 193 15.79 -30.66 -9.85
C PRO A 193 16.69 -29.54 -10.43
N ALA A 194 16.69 -29.43 -11.74
CA ALA A 194 17.42 -28.37 -12.43
C ALA A 194 17.13 -26.99 -11.84
N GLY A 195 18.15 -26.15 -11.66
CA GLY A 195 18.03 -24.83 -11.04
C GLY A 195 17.92 -24.86 -9.51
N THR A 196 18.05 -26.00 -8.84
CA THR A 196 18.13 -26.05 -7.38
C THR A 196 19.40 -25.35 -6.89
N HIS A 197 19.26 -24.43 -5.94
CA HIS A 197 20.41 -23.82 -5.27
C HIS A 197 21.02 -24.81 -4.29
N LEU A 198 22.33 -25.06 -4.44
CA LEU A 198 23.11 -25.99 -3.63
C LEU A 198 24.25 -25.21 -2.97
N LEU A 199 24.47 -25.43 -1.67
CA LEU A 199 25.58 -24.90 -0.90
C LEU A 199 26.23 -26.05 -0.12
N LEU A 200 27.50 -26.36 -0.43
CA LEU A 200 28.29 -27.43 0.23
C LEU A 200 29.39 -26.76 1.02
N GLY A 201 29.29 -26.78 2.35
CA GLY A 201 30.31 -26.23 3.25
C GLY A 201 30.90 -27.28 4.17
N GLY A 202 32.10 -27.05 4.65
CA GLY A 202 32.75 -27.92 5.64
C GLY A 202 34.23 -28.13 5.38
N ASP A 203 34.77 -29.07 6.17
CA ASP A 203 36.14 -29.54 6.04
C ASP A 203 36.23 -30.56 4.91
N SER A 204 36.83 -30.14 3.81
CA SER A 204 37.01 -30.99 2.64
C SER A 204 38.28 -31.85 2.69
N ASN A 205 39.24 -31.45 3.50
CA ASN A 205 40.58 -32.06 3.55
C ASN A 205 41.32 -32.10 2.20
N PHE A 206 40.98 -31.20 1.25
CA PHE A 206 41.69 -31.11 -0.03
C PHE A 206 42.97 -30.30 0.11
N TYR A 207 44.04 -30.78 -0.50
CA TYR A 207 45.32 -30.10 -0.55
C TYR A 207 45.47 -29.20 -1.78
N GLY A 208 44.52 -29.23 -2.70
CA GLY A 208 44.50 -28.39 -3.89
C GLY A 208 43.54 -28.85 -4.97
N THR A 209 43.45 -28.05 -6.04
CA THR A 209 42.56 -28.34 -7.18
C THR A 209 43.00 -29.54 -8.02
N TYR A 210 44.20 -30.06 -7.81
CA TYR A 210 44.70 -31.23 -8.50
C TYR A 210 44.07 -32.54 -8.00
N GLU A 211 43.40 -32.53 -6.84
CA GLU A 211 42.71 -33.70 -6.33
C GLU A 211 41.50 -34.06 -7.19
N THR A 212 41.39 -35.35 -7.53
CA THR A 212 40.28 -35.87 -8.31
C THR A 212 38.92 -35.65 -7.59
N GLY A 213 38.90 -35.71 -6.24
CA GLY A 213 37.72 -35.42 -5.45
C GLY A 213 37.17 -34.00 -5.69
N TYR A 214 38.04 -33.00 -5.65
CA TYR A 214 37.66 -31.60 -5.96
C TYR A 214 37.15 -31.45 -7.40
N THR A 215 37.85 -32.10 -8.36
CA THR A 215 37.47 -32.07 -9.77
C THR A 215 36.08 -32.70 -9.96
N ARG A 216 35.75 -33.81 -9.30
CA ARG A 216 34.45 -34.48 -9.39
C ARG A 216 33.29 -33.58 -9.00
N LEU A 217 33.47 -32.69 -8.03
CA LEU A 217 32.43 -31.72 -7.61
C LEU A 217 32.29 -30.57 -8.58
N THR A 218 33.37 -30.13 -9.26
CA THR A 218 33.44 -28.88 -9.99
C THR A 218 33.47 -29.03 -11.51
N GLU A 219 33.87 -30.21 -12.03
CA GLU A 219 33.96 -30.44 -13.49
C GLU A 219 32.59 -30.47 -14.16
N SER A 220 32.57 -30.20 -15.47
CA SER A 220 31.40 -30.41 -16.31
C SER A 220 31.23 -31.91 -16.60
N GLN A 221 30.03 -32.41 -16.45
CA GLN A 221 29.63 -33.80 -16.76
C GLN A 221 28.43 -33.79 -17.70
N ALA A 222 27.94 -34.98 -18.11
CA ALA A 222 26.70 -35.06 -18.90
C ALA A 222 25.48 -34.46 -18.17
N ASP A 223 25.44 -34.63 -16.85
CA ASP A 223 24.48 -34.02 -15.93
C ASP A 223 25.22 -32.98 -15.06
N ASN A 224 24.79 -31.73 -15.14
CA ASN A 224 25.37 -30.61 -14.42
C ASN A 224 24.43 -30.00 -13.35
N ASP A 225 23.31 -30.62 -13.05
CA ASP A 225 22.36 -30.11 -12.04
C ASP A 225 22.99 -30.03 -10.63
N GLY A 226 23.88 -30.97 -10.33
CA GLY A 226 24.68 -31.01 -9.10
C GLY A 226 26.07 -30.38 -9.21
N ARG A 227 26.42 -29.71 -10.31
CA ARG A 227 27.73 -29.11 -10.48
C ARG A 227 27.93 -27.94 -9.53
N LEU A 228 29.06 -27.94 -8.84
CA LEU A 228 29.46 -26.89 -7.93
C LEU A 228 30.60 -26.06 -8.50
N ARG A 229 30.79 -24.87 -7.95
CA ARG A 229 31.94 -24.01 -8.18
C ARG A 229 32.50 -23.49 -6.87
N ASP A 230 33.78 -23.20 -6.88
CA ASP A 230 34.49 -22.49 -5.82
C ASP A 230 34.31 -20.97 -6.02
N PRO A 231 33.95 -20.20 -4.99
CA PRO A 231 33.97 -18.74 -5.05
C PRO A 231 35.35 -18.17 -5.38
N LEU A 232 36.42 -18.93 -5.10
CA LEU A 232 37.78 -18.55 -5.35
C LEU A 232 38.36 -19.31 -6.57
N THR A 233 39.20 -18.65 -7.34
CA THR A 233 39.89 -19.23 -8.50
C THR A 233 41.34 -19.62 -8.16
N LEU A 234 41.52 -20.38 -7.06
CA LEU A 234 42.83 -20.88 -6.66
C LEU A 234 43.16 -22.14 -7.44
N THR A 235 44.38 -22.26 -7.95
CA THR A 235 44.82 -23.39 -8.79
C THR A 235 46.04 -24.11 -8.19
N GLY A 236 46.12 -25.43 -8.41
CA GLY A 236 47.26 -26.25 -7.95
C GLY A 236 47.24 -26.57 -6.48
N VAL A 237 48.39 -26.55 -5.86
CA VAL A 237 48.61 -26.81 -4.42
C VAL A 237 48.18 -25.58 -3.61
N TRP A 238 47.38 -25.78 -2.56
CA TRP A 238 46.90 -24.66 -1.74
C TRP A 238 47.85 -24.26 -0.62
N ASN A 239 48.68 -25.16 -0.13
CA ASN A 239 49.82 -24.81 0.74
C ASN A 239 50.82 -23.96 -0.07
N ASN A 240 50.54 -22.67 -0.14
CA ASN A 240 51.23 -21.69 -0.98
C ASN A 240 51.09 -20.29 -0.38
N PRO A 241 52.19 -19.55 -0.18
CA PRO A 241 52.16 -18.20 0.37
C PRO A 241 51.31 -17.23 -0.47
N ALA A 242 51.14 -17.46 -1.78
CA ALA A 242 50.24 -16.65 -2.62
C ALA A 242 48.79 -16.78 -2.23
N TYR A 243 48.39 -17.82 -1.50
CA TYR A 243 47.04 -18.08 -1.03
C TYR A 243 46.89 -17.89 0.47
N ALA A 244 47.84 -17.24 1.14
CA ALA A 244 47.90 -17.07 2.58
C ALA A 244 46.58 -16.52 3.18
N SER A 245 45.90 -15.61 2.47
CA SER A 245 44.61 -15.04 2.93
C SER A 245 43.46 -16.01 2.96
N PHE A 246 43.59 -17.22 2.41
CA PHE A 246 42.52 -18.20 2.26
C PHE A 246 42.74 -19.48 3.05
N HIS A 247 43.86 -19.61 3.77
CA HIS A 247 44.15 -20.76 4.60
C HIS A 247 43.21 -20.80 5.80
N THR A 248 42.84 -22.01 6.24
CA THR A 248 41.88 -22.25 7.33
C THR A 248 42.42 -23.11 8.44
N GLN A 249 43.56 -23.82 8.22
CA GLN A 249 44.29 -24.64 9.15
C GLN A 249 45.81 -24.38 9.06
N SER A 250 46.63 -24.50 10.09
CA SER A 250 46.29 -24.54 11.53
C SER A 250 46.53 -23.14 12.11
N PRO A 251 45.65 -22.61 12.97
CA PRO A 251 45.89 -21.30 13.62
C PRO A 251 47.05 -21.32 14.65
N CYS A 252 47.74 -22.44 14.80
CA CYS A 252 48.85 -22.64 15.74
C CYS A 252 50.07 -23.22 15.04
N ALA A 253 51.22 -22.53 15.11
CA ALA A 253 52.46 -22.98 14.48
C ALA A 253 53.32 -23.88 15.35
N GLY A 254 53.22 -23.84 16.67
CA GLY A 254 54.10 -24.56 17.58
C GLY A 254 53.46 -24.96 18.91
N SER A 255 53.97 -26.03 19.51
CA SER A 255 53.45 -26.58 20.78
C SER A 255 53.57 -25.56 21.96
N PRO A 256 52.53 -25.50 22.81
CA PRO A 256 51.33 -26.31 22.81
C PRO A 256 50.26 -25.78 21.84
N CYS A 257 49.72 -26.65 20.99
CA CYS A 257 48.59 -26.38 20.09
C CYS A 257 47.34 -27.16 20.53
N VAL A 258 46.19 -26.63 20.23
CA VAL A 258 44.93 -27.38 20.25
C VAL A 258 44.81 -28.04 18.87
N GLY A 259 44.89 -29.38 18.81
CA GLY A 259 44.87 -30.14 17.56
C GLY A 259 46.16 -30.05 16.73
N SER A 260 46.06 -29.86 15.43
CA SER A 260 47.14 -29.79 14.48
C SER A 260 48.04 -28.55 14.71
N ALA A 261 49.35 -28.71 14.42
CA ALA A 261 50.33 -27.64 14.41
C ALA A 261 50.89 -27.52 12.99
N GLY A 262 51.56 -26.41 12.69
CA GLY A 262 52.18 -26.15 11.38
C GLY A 262 52.10 -24.69 10.98
N GLY A 263 51.11 -24.02 11.47
CA GLY A 263 50.81 -22.64 11.10
C GLY A 263 49.72 -22.58 10.02
N MET A 264 49.34 -21.38 9.64
CA MET A 264 48.32 -21.12 8.62
C MET A 264 48.87 -21.41 7.23
N ASP A 265 48.66 -22.63 6.71
CA ASP A 265 49.23 -23.04 5.43
C ASP A 265 48.32 -23.91 4.56
N ASP A 266 47.21 -24.45 5.13
CA ASP A 266 46.28 -25.32 4.42
C ASP A 266 44.86 -24.70 4.35
N ARG A 267 44.19 -24.89 3.17
CA ARG A 267 42.79 -24.49 2.93
C ARG A 267 41.91 -25.72 2.92
N PHE A 268 41.55 -26.25 4.06
CA PHE A 268 40.73 -27.44 4.15
C PHE A 268 39.25 -27.12 4.21
N ASP A 269 38.86 -25.98 4.83
CA ASP A 269 37.49 -25.56 4.94
C ASP A 269 37.08 -24.70 3.77
N LEU A 270 36.01 -25.07 3.09
CA LEU A 270 35.44 -24.32 1.98
C LEU A 270 33.93 -24.28 2.01
N ILE A 271 33.35 -23.37 1.22
CA ILE A 271 31.95 -23.39 0.85
C ILE A 271 31.89 -23.30 -0.68
N LEU A 272 31.46 -24.40 -1.32
CA LEU A 272 31.18 -24.51 -2.74
C LEU A 272 29.69 -24.25 -2.98
N HIS A 273 29.34 -23.72 -4.15
CA HIS A 273 27.95 -23.42 -4.47
C HIS A 273 27.57 -23.83 -5.90
N SER A 274 26.26 -24.03 -6.16
CA SER A 274 25.74 -24.24 -7.52
C SER A 274 25.85 -22.95 -8.36
N TYR A 275 25.79 -23.09 -9.66
CA TYR A 275 25.88 -21.96 -10.60
C TYR A 275 24.73 -20.95 -10.44
N GLY A 276 23.54 -21.41 -10.07
CA GLY A 276 22.40 -20.53 -9.80
C GLY A 276 22.55 -19.63 -8.55
N LEU A 277 23.60 -19.84 -7.73
CA LEU A 277 23.96 -18.92 -6.64
C LEU A 277 25.09 -17.94 -7.08
N ASN A 278 25.28 -17.73 -8.37
CA ASN A 278 26.23 -16.76 -8.92
C ASN A 278 25.83 -16.34 -10.34
N ASP A 279 24.55 -16.19 -10.58
CA ASP A 279 23.99 -15.72 -11.86
C ASP A 279 23.51 -14.26 -11.81
N GLY A 280 23.61 -13.62 -10.64
CA GLY A 280 23.17 -12.25 -10.39
C GLY A 280 21.67 -12.10 -10.18
N LEU A 281 20.95 -13.22 -10.02
CA LEU A 281 19.50 -13.22 -9.92
C LEU A 281 19.02 -13.79 -8.57
N GLY A 282 18.08 -13.11 -7.95
CA GLY A 282 17.40 -13.63 -6.77
C GLY A 282 18.33 -13.90 -5.59
N LEU A 283 18.33 -15.15 -5.10
CA LEU A 283 19.25 -15.62 -4.07
C LEU A 283 20.62 -15.89 -4.70
N ASP A 284 21.65 -15.16 -4.28
CA ASP A 284 22.97 -15.23 -4.91
C ASP A 284 24.09 -15.03 -3.89
N MET A 285 25.30 -15.53 -4.19
CA MET A 285 26.45 -15.26 -3.34
C MET A 285 26.98 -13.84 -3.55
N VAL A 286 27.22 -13.16 -2.44
CA VAL A 286 27.86 -11.84 -2.49
C VAL A 286 29.32 -12.01 -2.92
N ALA A 287 29.69 -11.40 -4.03
CA ALA A 287 31.04 -11.43 -4.56
C ALA A 287 32.03 -10.68 -3.64
N GLY A 288 33.29 -11.11 -3.67
CA GLY A 288 34.38 -10.46 -2.94
C GLY A 288 34.71 -11.15 -1.62
N GLY A 289 35.83 -10.74 -1.03
CA GLY A 289 36.32 -11.27 0.25
C GLY A 289 35.63 -10.64 1.46
N LEU A 290 36.00 -11.13 2.65
CA LEU A 290 35.53 -10.51 3.90
C LEU A 290 35.97 -9.00 3.95
N PRO A 291 35.18 -8.12 4.62
CA PRO A 291 34.16 -8.46 5.60
C PRO A 291 32.75 -8.78 5.08
N GLY A 292 32.44 -8.54 3.81
CA GLY A 292 31.05 -8.61 3.30
C GLY A 292 30.73 -9.76 2.35
N GLY A 293 31.70 -10.58 1.95
CA GLY A 293 31.51 -11.67 0.98
C GLY A 293 31.91 -13.04 1.52
N TYR A 294 32.91 -13.66 0.90
CA TYR A 294 33.38 -15.01 1.17
C TYR A 294 34.79 -15.03 1.75
N GLY A 295 35.08 -15.84 2.76
CA GLY A 295 36.45 -16.12 3.22
C GLY A 295 36.57 -16.62 4.65
N PRO A 296 37.82 -17.00 5.05
CA PRO A 296 38.10 -17.43 6.41
C PRO A 296 38.09 -16.25 7.39
N TYR A 297 37.40 -16.44 8.51
CA TYR A 297 37.30 -15.42 9.55
C TYR A 297 38.54 -15.39 10.44
N GLY A 298 39.20 -14.26 10.50
CA GLY A 298 40.38 -14.04 11.34
C GLY A 298 41.72 -14.19 10.61
N ASN A 299 41.73 -14.68 9.38
CA ASN A 299 42.94 -14.75 8.58
C ASN A 299 43.17 -13.41 7.84
N ASP A 300 44.27 -12.73 8.13
CA ASP A 300 44.67 -11.48 7.50
C ASP A 300 45.71 -11.65 6.35
N GLY A 301 46.05 -12.90 6.03
CA GLY A 301 47.02 -13.26 5.00
C GLY A 301 48.49 -13.00 5.38
N GLN A 302 48.79 -12.60 6.61
CA GLN A 302 50.14 -12.26 7.04
C GLN A 302 50.82 -13.36 7.86
N HIS A 303 50.11 -14.50 8.10
CA HIS A 303 50.54 -15.54 9.03
C HIS A 303 50.82 -16.89 8.33
N TYR A 304 51.32 -16.87 7.06
CA TYR A 304 51.70 -18.11 6.38
C TYR A 304 52.74 -18.89 7.17
N ASN A 305 52.50 -20.20 7.46
CA ASN A 305 53.33 -21.05 8.33
C ASN A 305 53.53 -20.50 9.76
N GLN A 306 52.67 -19.65 10.23
CA GLN A 306 52.76 -19.02 11.54
C GLN A 306 51.45 -19.18 12.32
N SER A 307 51.50 -18.97 13.63
CA SER A 307 50.28 -18.87 14.45
C SER A 307 49.50 -17.62 14.07
N LEU A 308 48.18 -17.69 14.09
CA LEU A 308 47.26 -16.61 13.70
C LEU A 308 47.44 -15.33 14.55
N ASP A 309 47.90 -15.48 15.81
CA ASP A 309 48.30 -14.42 16.73
C ASP A 309 49.82 -14.17 16.74
N GLY A 310 50.54 -14.73 15.80
CA GLY A 310 52.01 -14.59 15.66
C GLY A 310 52.44 -13.14 15.45
N ASN A 311 53.72 -12.87 15.81
CA ASN A 311 54.32 -11.55 15.69
C ASN A 311 53.60 -10.43 16.48
N GLY A 312 52.61 -10.77 17.34
CA GLY A 312 51.94 -9.81 18.21
C GLY A 312 50.89 -8.94 17.52
N PHE A 313 50.40 -9.33 16.32
CA PHE A 313 49.31 -8.62 15.65
C PHE A 313 48.36 -9.59 14.91
N ASN A 314 47.19 -9.12 14.57
CA ASN A 314 46.28 -9.67 13.58
C ASN A 314 45.37 -8.52 13.10
N ASN A 315 45.42 -8.22 11.81
CA ASN A 315 44.71 -7.07 11.24
C ASN A 315 43.25 -7.37 10.87
N ALA A 316 42.85 -8.67 10.80
CA ALA A 316 41.49 -9.06 10.44
C ALA A 316 40.51 -8.95 11.63
N VAL A 317 40.91 -9.44 12.82
CA VAL A 317 40.03 -9.55 14.01
C VAL A 317 40.63 -9.01 15.29
N GLY A 318 41.90 -8.56 15.24
CA GLY A 318 42.67 -8.16 16.39
C GLY A 318 43.24 -9.36 17.19
N LEU A 319 44.27 -9.08 17.97
CA LEU A 319 45.11 -10.07 18.64
C LEU A 319 44.31 -10.98 19.61
N ALA A 320 43.34 -10.40 20.36
CA ALA A 320 42.56 -11.17 21.33
C ALA A 320 41.66 -12.25 20.67
N VAL A 321 41.00 -11.92 19.56
CA VAL A 321 40.17 -12.87 18.82
C VAL A 321 41.02 -13.88 18.07
N ALA A 322 42.18 -13.48 17.50
CA ALA A 322 43.13 -14.38 16.87
C ALA A 322 43.67 -15.42 17.86
N ALA A 323 44.04 -15.00 19.09
CA ALA A 323 44.45 -15.90 20.16
C ALA A 323 43.30 -16.83 20.60
N ALA A 324 42.06 -16.33 20.62
CA ALA A 324 40.90 -17.16 20.91
C ALA A 324 40.65 -18.24 19.83
N LEU A 325 40.77 -17.87 18.53
CA LEU A 325 40.69 -18.80 17.41
C LEU A 325 41.71 -19.96 17.56
N ARG A 326 42.97 -19.63 17.86
CA ARG A 326 44.03 -20.60 18.09
C ARG A 326 43.77 -21.54 19.27
N GLN A 327 43.00 -21.13 20.27
CA GLN A 327 42.64 -21.92 21.44
C GLN A 327 41.29 -22.65 21.30
N ALA A 328 40.49 -22.31 20.33
CA ALA A 328 39.16 -22.88 20.14
C ALA A 328 39.16 -24.16 19.32
N ALA A 329 39.93 -24.23 18.22
CA ALA A 329 40.05 -25.37 17.33
C ALA A 329 41.33 -25.22 16.49
N ASP A 330 41.70 -26.26 15.75
CA ASP A 330 42.78 -26.22 14.78
C ASP A 330 42.33 -25.78 13.37
N HIS A 331 41.06 -25.46 13.22
CA HIS A 331 40.47 -24.82 12.07
C HIS A 331 39.86 -23.48 12.45
N ILE A 332 39.83 -22.52 11.49
CA ILE A 332 39.11 -21.28 11.65
C ILE A 332 37.83 -21.29 10.79
N PRO A 333 36.78 -20.53 11.22
CA PRO A 333 35.50 -20.50 10.49
C PRO A 333 35.63 -19.92 9.09
N VAL A 334 34.83 -20.43 8.14
CA VAL A 334 34.63 -19.82 6.81
C VAL A 334 33.21 -19.27 6.70
N ILE A 335 33.12 -18.04 6.20
CA ILE A 335 31.87 -17.30 6.02
C ILE A 335 31.55 -17.21 4.54
N ALA A 336 30.26 -17.37 4.20
CA ALA A 336 29.67 -17.00 2.93
C ALA A 336 28.44 -16.12 3.20
N THR A 337 28.36 -15.01 2.48
CA THR A 337 27.21 -14.11 2.55
C THR A 337 26.35 -14.29 1.29
N LEU A 338 25.05 -14.48 1.47
CA LEU A 338 24.08 -14.56 0.40
C LEU A 338 23.23 -13.28 0.37
N GLN A 339 23.08 -12.68 -0.79
CA GLN A 339 22.03 -11.68 -1.00
C GLN A 339 20.66 -12.35 -1.01
N LEU A 340 19.63 -11.62 -0.59
CA LEU A 340 18.27 -12.08 -0.64
C LEU A 340 17.58 -11.71 -1.97
N PRO A 341 16.62 -12.49 -2.45
CA PRO A 341 15.82 -12.09 -3.60
C PRO A 341 15.06 -10.78 -3.34
N ALA A 342 14.80 -10.01 -4.40
CA ALA A 342 13.95 -8.84 -4.31
C ALA A 342 12.55 -9.20 -3.79
N LYS A 343 11.93 -8.28 -3.03
CA LYS A 343 10.59 -8.48 -2.47
C LYS A 343 9.75 -7.23 -2.57
N LEU A 344 8.72 -7.30 -3.42
CA LEU A 344 7.84 -6.20 -3.75
C LEU A 344 6.93 -5.82 -2.56
N TYR A 345 6.95 -4.56 -2.21
CA TYR A 345 5.90 -3.91 -1.43
C TYR A 345 5.33 -2.70 -2.20
N CYS A 346 4.03 -2.53 -2.18
CA CYS A 346 3.34 -1.30 -2.54
C CYS A 346 1.96 -1.28 -1.87
N GLU A 347 1.28 -0.16 -1.90
CA GLU A 347 -0.11 -0.02 -1.46
C GLU A 347 -1.01 -1.01 -2.22
N SER A 348 -2.09 -1.45 -1.58
CA SER A 348 -3.08 -2.35 -2.18
C SER A 348 -4.25 -1.61 -2.83
N GLU A 349 -4.41 -0.31 -2.53
CA GLU A 349 -5.50 0.52 -3.04
C GLU A 349 -5.10 2.00 -3.10
N LEU A 350 -5.67 2.74 -4.05
CA LEU A 350 -5.59 4.20 -4.17
C LEU A 350 -7.00 4.74 -4.45
N ASP A 351 -7.53 5.52 -3.51
CA ASP A 351 -8.81 6.18 -3.65
C ASP A 351 -8.62 7.66 -4.02
N PHE A 352 -9.18 8.06 -5.15
CA PHE A 352 -9.17 9.43 -5.64
C PHE A 352 -10.30 10.27 -5.02
N GLY A 353 -11.33 9.60 -4.47
CA GLY A 353 -12.51 10.27 -3.93
C GLY A 353 -13.38 10.89 -5.01
N ASP A 354 -14.12 11.94 -4.64
CA ASP A 354 -14.95 12.71 -5.55
C ASP A 354 -14.14 13.88 -6.15
N VAL A 355 -14.21 14.03 -7.47
CA VAL A 355 -13.56 15.11 -8.21
C VAL A 355 -14.50 15.63 -9.29
N LEU A 356 -14.26 16.81 -9.80
CA LEU A 356 -15.06 17.38 -10.87
C LEU A 356 -14.48 17.10 -12.26
N THR A 357 -15.34 17.09 -13.25
CA THR A 357 -14.97 16.98 -14.68
C THR A 357 -13.87 17.98 -15.03
N GLY A 358 -12.81 17.50 -15.70
CA GLY A 358 -11.67 18.35 -16.09
C GLY A 358 -10.63 18.60 -14.99
N ALA A 359 -10.84 18.14 -13.75
CA ALA A 359 -9.86 18.25 -12.68
C ALA A 359 -8.59 17.44 -13.02
N VAL A 360 -7.41 17.96 -12.69
CA VAL A 360 -6.15 17.21 -12.74
C VAL A 360 -5.89 16.64 -11.35
N VAL A 361 -5.96 15.32 -11.25
CA VAL A 361 -5.81 14.61 -9.97
C VAL A 361 -4.87 13.43 -10.10
N SER A 362 -4.07 13.23 -9.06
CA SER A 362 -3.19 12.07 -8.94
C SER A 362 -3.10 11.56 -7.50
N ARG A 363 -2.65 10.31 -7.36
CA ARG A 363 -2.27 9.67 -6.10
C ARG A 363 -0.87 9.10 -6.26
N THR A 364 -0.12 9.07 -5.19
CA THR A 364 1.20 8.47 -5.18
C THR A 364 1.08 7.00 -4.85
N LEU A 365 1.65 6.15 -5.70
CA LEU A 365 1.95 4.76 -5.42
C LEU A 365 3.42 4.67 -5.02
N ASN A 366 3.71 4.15 -3.83
CA ASN A 366 5.07 3.90 -3.38
C ASN A 366 5.39 2.42 -3.60
N VAL A 367 6.49 2.16 -4.30
CA VAL A 367 6.99 0.81 -4.57
C VAL A 367 8.34 0.64 -3.87
N ASP A 368 8.44 -0.36 -3.02
CA ASP A 368 9.61 -0.62 -2.19
C ASP A 368 10.15 -2.03 -2.37
N ASP A 369 11.46 -2.19 -2.15
CA ASP A 369 12.17 -3.47 -2.05
C ASP A 369 12.47 -3.75 -0.58
N LEU A 370 11.74 -4.70 0.01
CA LEU A 370 11.70 -4.90 1.47
C LEU A 370 12.98 -5.48 2.11
N PRO A 371 13.77 -6.36 1.46
CA PRO A 371 14.93 -6.94 2.13
C PRO A 371 15.99 -5.89 2.44
N ALA A 372 16.77 -6.11 3.52
CA ALA A 372 17.94 -5.27 3.75
C ALA A 372 19.12 -5.66 2.85
N PRO A 373 19.98 -4.71 2.46
CA PRO A 373 21.17 -5.00 1.67
C PRO A 373 22.15 -5.96 2.36
N PRO A 374 22.86 -6.78 1.55
CA PRO A 374 22.77 -6.97 0.11
C PRO A 374 21.53 -7.78 -0.28
N ALA A 375 20.79 -7.26 -1.25
CA ALA A 375 19.61 -7.90 -1.83
C ALA A 375 19.63 -7.71 -3.35
N ALA A 376 18.91 -8.59 -4.07
CA ALA A 376 18.74 -8.44 -5.50
C ALA A 376 17.90 -7.19 -5.80
N THR A 377 18.20 -6.49 -6.89
CA THR A 377 17.46 -5.31 -7.30
C THR A 377 16.01 -5.69 -7.68
N LEU A 378 15.03 -5.01 -7.10
CA LEU A 378 13.64 -5.10 -7.52
C LEU A 378 13.49 -4.43 -8.90
N SER A 379 13.04 -5.20 -9.89
CA SER A 379 12.66 -4.71 -11.21
C SER A 379 11.15 -4.87 -11.40
N TYR A 380 10.46 -3.82 -11.88
CA TYR A 380 9.01 -3.86 -12.01
C TYR A 380 8.49 -2.92 -13.10
N SER A 381 7.23 -3.10 -13.47
CA SER A 381 6.49 -2.25 -14.40
C SER A 381 5.06 -2.03 -13.90
N LEU A 382 4.45 -0.94 -14.37
CA LEU A 382 3.09 -0.55 -14.00
C LEU A 382 2.20 -0.61 -15.25
N ALA A 383 1.02 -1.23 -15.12
CA ALA A 383 0.00 -1.27 -16.15
C ALA A 383 -1.32 -0.73 -15.59
N ALA A 384 -1.70 0.49 -16.03
CA ALA A 384 -2.93 1.14 -15.60
C ALA A 384 -4.13 0.58 -16.37
N PRO A 385 -5.29 0.41 -15.71
CA PRO A 385 -6.55 0.07 -16.37
C PRO A 385 -7.13 1.29 -17.12
N ALA A 386 -8.12 1.06 -17.98
CA ALA A 386 -8.89 2.15 -18.59
C ALA A 386 -9.47 3.08 -17.53
N GLY A 387 -9.49 4.38 -17.80
CA GLY A 387 -9.91 5.43 -16.83
C GLY A 387 -8.82 5.92 -15.90
N PHE A 388 -7.61 5.34 -15.96
CA PHE A 388 -6.47 5.76 -15.15
C PHE A 388 -5.20 5.83 -16.00
N THR A 389 -4.18 6.51 -15.46
CA THR A 389 -2.86 6.64 -16.07
C THR A 389 -1.78 6.29 -15.06
N ALA A 390 -0.73 5.66 -15.53
CA ALA A 390 0.49 5.41 -14.76
C ALA A 390 1.71 5.69 -15.63
N PRO A 391 2.87 6.01 -15.06
CA PRO A 391 4.10 6.10 -15.83
C PRO A 391 4.44 4.70 -16.39
N GLY A 392 5.08 4.69 -17.57
CA GLY A 392 5.57 3.45 -18.17
C GLY A 392 6.63 2.79 -17.29
N GLY A 393 7.41 1.93 -17.80
CA GLY A 393 8.53 1.25 -17.16
C GLY A 393 9.49 0.77 -18.24
N PRO A 394 10.46 -0.08 -17.91
CA PRO A 394 10.72 -0.71 -16.61
C PRO A 394 11.31 0.23 -15.55
N PHE A 395 11.04 -0.08 -14.29
CA PHE A 395 11.60 0.59 -13.12
C PHE A 395 12.45 -0.38 -12.30
N THR A 396 13.36 0.19 -11.51
CA THR A 396 14.15 -0.57 -10.53
C THR A 396 14.17 0.15 -9.19
N ASN A 397 14.18 -0.61 -8.10
CA ASN A 397 14.48 -0.11 -6.76
C ASN A 397 15.50 -1.01 -6.08
N LEU A 398 16.44 -0.41 -5.36
CA LEU A 398 17.43 -1.11 -4.54
C LEU A 398 16.92 -1.13 -3.11
N ALA A 399 17.11 -2.23 -2.42
CA ALA A 399 16.70 -2.40 -1.03
C ALA A 399 17.25 -1.33 -0.04
N ALA A 400 18.32 -0.62 -0.39
CA ALA A 400 18.86 0.48 0.41
C ALA A 400 18.21 1.84 0.11
N ASN A 401 17.43 1.95 -0.96
CA ASN A 401 16.82 3.20 -1.38
C ASN A 401 15.48 3.42 -0.66
N PRO A 402 15.04 4.68 -0.55
CA PRO A 402 13.65 4.94 -0.16
C PRO A 402 12.68 4.40 -1.22
N PRO A 403 11.41 4.16 -0.85
CA PRO A 403 10.38 3.72 -1.80
C PRO A 403 10.29 4.62 -3.02
N ALA A 404 10.20 4.01 -4.20
CA ALA A 404 10.04 4.73 -5.46
C ALA A 404 8.60 5.23 -5.60
N ALA A 405 8.43 6.55 -5.70
CA ALA A 405 7.13 7.20 -5.78
C ALA A 405 6.67 7.37 -7.24
N HIS A 406 5.48 6.86 -7.58
CA HIS A 406 4.87 6.96 -8.90
C HIS A 406 3.55 7.74 -8.83
N SER A 407 3.38 8.71 -9.72
CA SER A 407 2.13 9.46 -9.84
C SER A 407 1.13 8.68 -10.68
N ILE A 408 0.05 8.25 -10.08
CA ILE A 408 -1.08 7.57 -10.73
C ILE A 408 -2.19 8.59 -10.90
N GLY A 409 -2.65 8.81 -12.15
CA GLY A 409 -3.69 9.77 -12.49
C GLY A 409 -5.04 9.09 -12.72
N MET A 410 -6.14 9.83 -12.49
CA MET A 410 -7.49 9.43 -12.87
C MET A 410 -7.98 10.29 -14.04
N VAL A 411 -8.60 9.68 -15.04
CA VAL A 411 -9.21 10.36 -16.19
C VAL A 411 -10.53 11.00 -15.75
N THR A 412 -10.64 12.32 -15.93
CA THR A 412 -11.77 13.12 -15.45
C THR A 412 -12.59 13.77 -16.57
N ALA A 413 -12.45 13.29 -17.80
CA ALA A 413 -13.08 13.88 -18.98
C ALA A 413 -14.61 13.84 -18.98
N ALA A 414 -15.22 12.86 -18.31
CA ALA A 414 -16.68 12.70 -18.25
C ALA A 414 -17.12 12.23 -16.84
N PRO A 415 -18.33 12.62 -16.42
CA PRO A 415 -18.89 12.15 -15.15
C PRO A 415 -19.09 10.63 -15.14
N GLY A 416 -18.84 10.01 -14.00
CA GLY A 416 -19.00 8.58 -13.82
C GLY A 416 -18.22 8.03 -12.63
N VAL A 417 -18.51 6.78 -12.28
CA VAL A 417 -17.71 6.01 -11.33
C VAL A 417 -16.50 5.45 -12.07
N GLN A 418 -15.31 5.69 -11.55
CA GLN A 418 -14.06 5.14 -12.04
C GLN A 418 -13.60 4.05 -11.08
N ALA A 419 -13.39 2.85 -11.60
CA ALA A 419 -12.84 1.74 -10.84
C ALA A 419 -12.00 0.84 -11.76
N GLY A 420 -10.92 0.29 -11.23
CA GLY A 420 -10.06 -0.60 -11.98
C GLY A 420 -8.96 -1.19 -11.13
N THR A 421 -8.10 -1.99 -11.75
CA THR A 421 -6.95 -2.60 -11.10
C THR A 421 -5.68 -2.22 -11.84
N LEU A 422 -4.80 -1.48 -11.18
CA LEU A 422 -3.43 -1.27 -11.63
C LEU A 422 -2.65 -2.56 -11.33
N THR A 423 -1.94 -3.06 -12.32
CA THR A 423 -1.07 -4.23 -12.16
C THR A 423 0.37 -3.78 -12.01
N VAL A 424 1.02 -4.22 -10.94
CA VAL A 424 2.46 -4.10 -10.73
C VAL A 424 3.08 -5.47 -11.02
N SER A 425 3.80 -5.59 -12.13
CA SER A 425 4.54 -6.82 -12.50
C SER A 425 5.99 -6.69 -12.05
N SER A 426 6.57 -7.72 -11.42
CA SER A 426 7.92 -7.65 -10.83
C SER A 426 8.70 -8.96 -10.94
N ASN A 427 9.99 -8.90 -10.59
CA ASN A 427 10.87 -10.05 -10.41
C ASN A 427 10.83 -10.63 -8.98
N ASP A 428 9.92 -10.18 -8.10
CA ASP A 428 9.68 -10.84 -6.80
C ASP A 428 9.26 -12.29 -7.05
N LEU A 429 9.98 -13.23 -6.46
CA LEU A 429 9.76 -14.68 -6.66
C LEU A 429 8.42 -15.16 -6.10
N ASP A 430 7.88 -14.48 -5.09
CA ASP A 430 6.60 -14.81 -4.45
C ASP A 430 5.42 -14.04 -5.06
N THR A 431 5.69 -12.86 -5.61
CA THR A 431 4.67 -11.91 -6.08
C THR A 431 5.10 -11.32 -7.42
N THR A 432 5.09 -12.14 -8.45
CA THR A 432 5.43 -11.70 -9.82
C THR A 432 4.43 -10.69 -10.38
N SER A 433 3.23 -10.59 -9.78
CA SER A 433 2.19 -9.63 -10.14
C SER A 433 1.37 -9.26 -8.91
N LYS A 434 1.26 -7.96 -8.63
CA LYS A 434 0.44 -7.42 -7.54
C LYS A 434 -0.63 -6.49 -8.08
N ALA A 435 -1.87 -6.69 -7.60
CA ALA A 435 -3.01 -5.86 -7.91
C ALA A 435 -3.13 -4.68 -6.93
N VAL A 436 -3.33 -3.46 -7.46
CA VAL A 436 -3.63 -2.25 -6.69
C VAL A 436 -5.01 -1.76 -7.13
N LEU A 437 -5.97 -1.72 -6.23
CA LEU A 437 -7.32 -1.27 -6.53
C LEU A 437 -7.35 0.25 -6.68
N LEU A 438 -7.94 0.72 -7.77
CA LEU A 438 -8.12 2.14 -8.03
C LEU A 438 -9.61 2.47 -8.01
N SER A 439 -9.99 3.54 -7.31
CA SER A 439 -11.38 3.99 -7.21
C SER A 439 -11.49 5.51 -7.18
N GLY A 440 -12.65 6.02 -7.65
CA GLY A 440 -12.98 7.43 -7.57
C GLY A 440 -14.30 7.73 -8.29
N ARG A 441 -14.82 8.93 -8.12
CA ARG A 441 -16.00 9.41 -8.86
C ARG A 441 -15.71 10.74 -9.51
N VAL A 442 -16.07 10.86 -10.78
CA VAL A 442 -16.05 12.12 -11.50
C VAL A 442 -17.45 12.68 -11.51
N LEU A 443 -17.63 13.87 -10.96
CA LEU A 443 -18.91 14.56 -10.91
C LEU A 443 -18.95 15.65 -11.99
N ALA A 444 -20.11 15.85 -12.60
CA ALA A 444 -20.37 17.03 -13.42
C ALA A 444 -20.38 18.30 -12.54
N HIS A 445 -20.10 19.45 -13.11
CA HIS A 445 -20.26 20.72 -12.42
C HIS A 445 -21.72 20.97 -12.04
N SER A 446 -21.95 21.71 -10.97
CA SER A 446 -23.28 22.19 -10.60
C SER A 446 -23.81 23.20 -11.63
N VAL A 447 -25.13 23.30 -11.75
CA VAL A 447 -25.79 24.20 -12.71
C VAL A 447 -26.74 25.13 -11.97
N PRO A 448 -26.28 26.33 -11.56
CA PRO A 448 -27.13 27.29 -10.87
C PRO A 448 -28.22 27.83 -11.80
N SER A 449 -29.44 27.98 -11.30
CA SER A 449 -30.56 28.53 -12.05
C SER A 449 -31.65 29.09 -11.11
N LEU A 450 -32.35 30.11 -11.55
CA LEU A 450 -33.56 30.61 -10.91
C LEU A 450 -34.83 29.84 -11.33
N ASP A 451 -34.70 28.93 -12.30
CA ASP A 451 -35.77 28.02 -12.76
C ASP A 451 -35.32 26.55 -12.71
N SER A 452 -36.27 25.66 -12.42
CA SER A 452 -35.97 24.23 -12.25
C SER A 452 -35.84 23.46 -13.58
N LEU A 453 -36.39 23.97 -14.67
CA LEU A 453 -36.49 23.28 -15.96
C LEU A 453 -35.50 23.82 -16.99
N VAL A 454 -35.27 25.14 -16.99
CA VAL A 454 -34.37 25.84 -17.91
C VAL A 454 -33.32 26.62 -17.12
N THR A 455 -32.18 26.91 -17.75
CA THR A 455 -31.15 27.74 -17.10
C THR A 455 -31.55 29.20 -17.21
N VAL A 456 -31.85 29.82 -16.06
CA VAL A 456 -32.21 31.24 -15.93
C VAL A 456 -31.24 31.86 -14.95
N SER A 457 -30.45 32.83 -15.46
CA SER A 457 -29.46 33.56 -14.65
C SER A 457 -29.99 34.93 -14.16
N SER A 458 -31.09 35.43 -14.71
CA SER A 458 -31.72 36.68 -14.29
C SER A 458 -33.24 36.59 -14.40
N ASP A 459 -33.94 37.09 -13.40
CA ASP A 459 -35.42 37.16 -13.36
C ASP A 459 -35.86 38.40 -12.59
N THR A 460 -37.17 38.67 -12.57
CA THR A 460 -37.78 39.76 -11.82
C THR A 460 -38.80 39.25 -10.83
N LEU A 461 -38.72 39.68 -9.58
CA LEU A 461 -39.71 39.45 -8.55
C LEU A 461 -40.48 40.75 -8.29
N ASP A 462 -41.73 40.75 -8.73
CA ASP A 462 -42.60 41.90 -8.66
C ASP A 462 -43.54 41.81 -7.46
N PHE A 463 -43.38 42.67 -6.48
CA PHE A 463 -44.25 42.79 -5.30
C PHE A 463 -45.58 43.44 -5.59
N GLY A 464 -45.70 44.03 -6.80
CA GLY A 464 -46.88 44.78 -7.21
C GLY A 464 -47.10 46.05 -6.39
N VAL A 465 -48.35 46.39 -6.13
CA VAL A 465 -48.73 47.55 -5.32
C VAL A 465 -48.81 47.11 -3.84
N VAL A 466 -47.99 47.74 -3.00
CA VAL A 466 -47.91 47.49 -1.55
C VAL A 466 -48.41 48.74 -0.81
N SER A 467 -49.34 48.57 0.14
CA SER A 467 -49.85 49.69 0.91
C SER A 467 -48.76 50.35 1.77
N GLN A 468 -48.79 51.68 1.90
CA GLN A 468 -47.89 52.40 2.79
C GLN A 468 -47.96 51.82 4.22
N ASN A 469 -46.82 51.72 4.92
CA ASN A 469 -46.68 51.16 6.27
C ASN A 469 -47.12 49.70 6.40
N SER A 470 -47.04 48.92 5.31
CA SER A 470 -47.25 47.48 5.34
C SER A 470 -46.02 46.77 4.77
N SER A 471 -45.93 45.46 5.00
CA SER A 471 -44.89 44.63 4.40
C SER A 471 -45.51 43.50 3.60
N THR A 472 -44.80 43.04 2.58
CA THR A 472 -45.19 41.94 1.72
C THR A 472 -44.02 40.98 1.55
N GLU A 473 -44.25 39.69 1.68
CA GLU A 473 -43.24 38.66 1.45
C GLU A 473 -43.56 37.87 0.18
N LEU A 474 -42.57 37.73 -0.67
CA LEU A 474 -42.56 36.83 -1.83
C LEU A 474 -41.41 35.85 -1.76
N SER A 475 -41.54 34.75 -2.47
CA SER A 475 -40.51 33.71 -2.50
C SER A 475 -39.83 33.64 -3.85
N ALA A 476 -38.50 33.56 -3.82
CA ALA A 476 -37.66 33.18 -4.96
C ALA A 476 -36.99 31.84 -4.70
N ARG A 477 -36.56 31.17 -5.75
CA ARG A 477 -35.89 29.87 -5.61
C ARG A 477 -34.60 29.85 -6.39
N LEU A 478 -33.56 29.23 -5.76
CA LEU A 478 -32.31 28.87 -6.42
C LEU A 478 -32.29 27.35 -6.60
N PHE A 479 -31.95 26.88 -7.78
CA PHE A 479 -31.84 25.47 -8.11
C PHE A 479 -30.41 25.10 -8.50
N ASN A 480 -30.00 23.89 -8.14
CA ASN A 480 -28.97 23.15 -8.82
C ASN A 480 -29.69 22.29 -9.87
N ARG A 481 -29.76 22.81 -11.10
CA ARG A 481 -30.63 22.25 -12.14
C ARG A 481 -30.15 20.87 -12.59
N GLY A 482 -31.07 19.92 -12.70
CA GLY A 482 -30.80 18.56 -13.17
C GLY A 482 -29.93 17.73 -12.23
N TYR A 483 -29.90 18.06 -10.94
CA TYR A 483 -29.07 17.39 -9.96
C TYR A 483 -29.22 15.88 -9.99
N THR A 484 -28.09 15.18 -10.05
CA THR A 484 -27.95 13.72 -9.94
C THR A 484 -26.85 13.38 -8.93
N SER A 485 -26.72 12.09 -8.58
CA SER A 485 -25.63 11.62 -7.72
C SER A 485 -24.23 11.73 -8.35
N LEU A 486 -24.17 12.03 -9.66
CA LEU A 486 -22.93 12.27 -10.40
C LEU A 486 -22.77 13.76 -10.78
N GLN A 487 -23.38 14.65 -10.03
CA GLN A 487 -23.22 16.10 -10.18
C GLN A 487 -22.81 16.71 -8.83
N ALA A 488 -21.93 17.71 -8.86
CA ALA A 488 -21.54 18.46 -7.70
C ALA A 488 -22.74 19.18 -7.07
N LYS A 489 -22.74 19.32 -5.76
CA LYS A 489 -23.68 20.20 -5.07
C LYS A 489 -23.32 21.65 -5.39
N LEU A 490 -24.35 22.48 -5.48
CA LEU A 490 -24.18 23.90 -5.69
C LEU A 490 -23.90 24.57 -4.33
N LEU A 491 -22.75 25.24 -4.22
CA LEU A 491 -22.38 26.03 -3.04
C LEU A 491 -22.82 27.49 -3.27
N ARG A 492 -23.55 28.05 -2.32
CA ARG A 492 -23.82 29.48 -2.25
C ARG A 492 -22.66 30.15 -1.52
N THR A 493 -21.91 30.99 -2.22
CA THR A 493 -20.69 31.61 -1.67
C THR A 493 -20.97 33.00 -1.08
N ALA A 494 -21.91 33.75 -1.66
CA ALA A 494 -22.36 35.04 -1.15
C ALA A 494 -23.77 35.39 -1.65
N GLU A 495 -24.54 36.08 -0.80
CA GLU A 495 -25.91 36.51 -1.06
C GLU A 495 -26.04 37.94 -0.53
N PHE A 496 -26.46 38.89 -1.36
CA PHE A 496 -26.65 40.26 -0.92
C PHE A 496 -27.69 41.00 -1.79
N ILE A 497 -28.40 41.96 -1.19
CA ILE A 497 -29.24 42.89 -1.91
C ILE A 497 -28.45 44.18 -2.16
N ALA A 498 -28.43 44.60 -3.43
CA ALA A 498 -27.90 45.91 -3.84
C ALA A 498 -29.09 46.83 -4.18
N GLY A 499 -29.05 48.07 -3.73
CA GLY A 499 -30.12 49.04 -3.94
C GLY A 499 -30.81 49.41 -2.63
N GLU A 500 -32.14 49.53 -2.65
CA GLU A 500 -32.91 50.01 -1.51
C GLU A 500 -32.95 49.02 -0.33
N THR A 501 -32.79 49.53 0.90
CA THR A 501 -32.75 48.78 2.13
C THR A 501 -34.12 48.24 2.59
N ALA A 502 -35.19 48.67 1.92
CA ALA A 502 -36.53 48.18 2.17
C ALA A 502 -36.77 46.72 1.77
N PHE A 503 -35.93 46.20 0.91
CA PHE A 503 -35.91 44.78 0.57
C PHE A 503 -34.96 44.04 1.48
N THR A 504 -35.45 43.03 2.15
CA THR A 504 -34.66 42.17 3.01
C THR A 504 -34.89 40.70 2.68
N PHE A 505 -33.91 39.82 2.97
CA PHE A 505 -34.07 38.39 2.82
C PHE A 505 -33.35 37.67 3.93
N GLY A 506 -33.79 36.43 4.22
CA GLY A 506 -33.16 35.57 5.17
C GLY A 506 -32.72 34.26 4.49
N ALA A 507 -31.43 34.08 4.35
CA ALA A 507 -30.87 32.79 3.95
C ALA A 507 -29.47 32.65 4.48
N ALA A 508 -29.08 31.43 4.85
CA ALA A 508 -27.71 31.10 5.22
C ALA A 508 -26.99 30.41 4.04
N PRO A 509 -25.70 30.69 3.81
CA PRO A 509 -24.89 29.95 2.85
C PRO A 509 -24.95 28.44 3.11
N GLY A 510 -24.89 27.64 2.06
CA GLY A 510 -24.94 26.19 2.20
C GLY A 510 -24.95 25.47 0.86
N LEU A 511 -24.93 24.14 0.94
CA LEU A 511 -24.94 23.27 -0.23
C LEU A 511 -26.36 22.99 -0.71
N VAL A 512 -26.59 23.08 -2.02
CA VAL A 512 -27.88 22.85 -2.66
C VAL A 512 -27.79 21.63 -3.57
N THR A 513 -28.60 20.62 -3.31
CA THR A 513 -28.74 19.44 -4.17
C THR A 513 -29.87 19.56 -5.18
N GLY A 514 -31.00 20.12 -4.79
CA GLY A 514 -32.15 20.34 -5.68
C GLY A 514 -32.50 21.81 -5.79
N GLY A 515 -33.14 22.38 -4.77
CA GLY A 515 -33.49 23.79 -4.74
C GLY A 515 -33.59 24.32 -3.32
N VAL A 516 -33.38 25.62 -3.16
CA VAL A 516 -33.57 26.37 -1.93
C VAL A 516 -34.50 27.54 -2.19
N THR A 517 -35.37 27.85 -1.22
CA THR A 517 -36.33 28.97 -1.29
C THR A 517 -35.84 30.10 -0.43
N TYR A 518 -35.92 31.32 -0.95
CA TYR A 518 -35.66 32.58 -0.27
C TYR A 518 -37.00 33.29 -0.01
N GLY A 519 -37.32 33.60 1.24
CA GLY A 519 -38.33 34.58 1.59
C GLY A 519 -37.72 35.97 1.44
N ILE A 520 -38.30 36.80 0.59
CA ILE A 520 -37.87 38.20 0.35
C ILE A 520 -39.00 39.08 0.81
N VAL A 521 -38.71 39.99 1.74
CA VAL A 521 -39.66 40.93 2.31
C VAL A 521 -39.38 42.31 1.76
N PHE A 522 -40.44 42.96 1.26
CA PHE A 522 -40.45 44.39 1.01
C PHE A 522 -41.23 45.08 2.14
N ASP A 523 -40.60 46.04 2.82
CA ASP A 523 -41.21 46.79 3.94
C ASP A 523 -41.39 48.23 3.53
N ALA A 524 -42.68 48.63 3.36
CA ALA A 524 -43.10 49.96 2.97
C ALA A 524 -43.27 50.93 4.16
N THR A 525 -42.80 50.56 5.37
CA THR A 525 -42.91 51.40 6.57
C THR A 525 -42.13 52.72 6.40
N GLY A 526 -42.84 53.84 6.58
CA GLY A 526 -42.23 55.18 6.50
C GLY A 526 -41.89 55.66 5.09
N MET A 527 -42.29 54.92 4.04
CA MET A 527 -42.05 55.28 2.65
C MET A 527 -43.00 56.34 2.10
N THR A 528 -42.54 57.08 1.09
CA THR A 528 -43.36 58.05 0.37
C THR A 528 -44.38 57.31 -0.49
N PRO A 529 -45.69 57.69 -0.44
CA PRO A 529 -46.68 57.07 -1.31
C PRO A 529 -46.45 57.46 -2.79
N ASP A 530 -46.99 56.64 -3.68
CA ASP A 530 -46.92 56.79 -5.14
C ASP A 530 -45.46 56.77 -5.67
N THR A 531 -44.65 55.89 -5.10
CA THR A 531 -43.25 55.71 -5.50
C THR A 531 -42.95 54.27 -5.88
N ASP A 532 -42.09 54.14 -6.90
CA ASP A 532 -41.52 52.84 -7.31
C ASP A 532 -40.20 52.59 -6.61
N HIS A 533 -40.02 51.36 -6.14
CA HIS A 533 -38.85 50.91 -5.40
C HIS A 533 -38.19 49.74 -6.12
N PHE A 534 -36.85 49.76 -6.19
CA PHE A 534 -36.08 48.78 -6.90
C PHE A 534 -34.86 48.32 -6.08
N ALA A 535 -34.58 47.02 -6.15
CA ALA A 535 -33.34 46.43 -5.65
C ALA A 535 -32.95 45.22 -6.51
N GLU A 536 -31.76 44.67 -6.28
CA GLU A 536 -31.27 43.47 -6.96
C GLU A 536 -30.70 42.52 -5.94
N LEU A 537 -31.31 41.33 -5.83
CA LEU A 537 -30.71 40.21 -5.08
C LEU A 537 -29.69 39.52 -5.99
N ARG A 538 -28.44 39.46 -5.53
CA ARG A 538 -27.33 38.81 -6.20
C ARG A 538 -26.95 37.55 -5.45
N LEU A 539 -26.86 36.43 -6.17
CA LEU A 539 -26.53 35.13 -5.64
C LEU A 539 -25.24 34.64 -6.30
N ALA A 540 -24.12 34.77 -5.61
CA ALA A 540 -22.87 34.20 -6.05
C ALA A 540 -22.81 32.70 -5.67
N THR A 541 -22.43 31.89 -6.64
CA THR A 541 -22.43 30.42 -6.49
C THR A 541 -21.14 29.81 -7.03
N ALA A 542 -20.85 28.60 -6.55
CA ALA A 542 -19.73 27.77 -7.01
C ALA A 542 -20.10 26.29 -6.91
N ASP A 543 -19.27 25.43 -7.42
CA ASP A 543 -19.32 24.01 -7.06
C ASP A 543 -18.96 23.80 -5.60
N GLU A 544 -19.41 22.71 -4.99
CA GLU A 544 -18.86 22.26 -3.70
C GLU A 544 -17.34 22.08 -3.77
N ALA A 545 -16.65 22.27 -2.63
CA ALA A 545 -15.19 22.33 -2.55
C ALA A 545 -14.54 20.95 -2.80
N LEU A 546 -14.48 20.55 -4.07
CA LEU A 546 -13.82 19.35 -4.58
C LEU A 546 -12.70 19.74 -5.56
N PRO A 547 -11.75 18.84 -5.85
CA PRO A 547 -10.78 19.08 -6.91
C PRO A 547 -11.47 19.42 -8.24
N GLY A 548 -11.08 20.55 -8.85
CA GLY A 548 -11.70 21.04 -10.07
C GLY A 548 -12.89 22.00 -9.86
N ALA A 549 -13.25 22.34 -8.61
CA ALA A 549 -14.35 23.25 -8.32
C ALA A 549 -14.16 24.61 -8.98
N ALA A 550 -15.25 25.12 -9.59
CA ALA A 550 -15.28 26.41 -10.26
C ALA A 550 -16.34 27.32 -9.65
N ALA A 551 -16.10 28.62 -9.71
CA ALA A 551 -17.13 29.63 -9.47
C ALA A 551 -18.05 29.73 -10.69
N HIS A 552 -19.32 30.01 -10.45
CA HIS A 552 -20.32 30.24 -11.49
C HIS A 552 -20.64 31.73 -11.63
N ASP A 553 -21.28 32.07 -12.73
CA ASP A 553 -21.81 33.45 -12.92
C ASP A 553 -22.81 33.78 -11.83
N THR A 554 -22.79 35.04 -11.37
CA THR A 554 -23.72 35.54 -10.37
C THR A 554 -25.13 35.57 -10.92
N LEU A 555 -26.06 34.89 -10.27
CA LEU A 555 -27.48 35.02 -10.60
C LEU A 555 -28.04 36.34 -10.05
N ARG A 556 -28.98 36.91 -10.78
CA ARG A 556 -29.57 38.23 -10.48
C ARG A 556 -31.07 38.13 -10.44
N LEU A 557 -31.68 38.62 -9.36
CA LEU A 557 -33.12 38.75 -9.23
C LEU A 557 -33.45 40.23 -8.99
N VAL A 558 -34.06 40.85 -9.98
CA VAL A 558 -34.54 42.24 -9.87
C VAL A 558 -35.79 42.24 -8.99
N LEU A 559 -35.78 43.05 -7.94
CA LEU A 559 -36.89 43.26 -7.03
C LEU A 559 -37.55 44.60 -7.35
N ARG A 560 -38.87 44.58 -7.49
CA ARG A 560 -39.62 45.83 -7.68
C ARG A 560 -40.90 45.83 -6.87
N ALA A 561 -41.28 47.00 -6.37
CA ALA A 561 -42.52 47.24 -5.66
C ALA A 561 -42.99 48.67 -5.94
N HIS A 562 -44.31 48.91 -5.90
CA HIS A 562 -44.89 50.22 -5.95
C HIS A 562 -45.61 50.49 -4.61
N VAL A 563 -45.32 51.61 -3.95
CA VAL A 563 -46.01 51.98 -2.68
C VAL A 563 -47.20 52.85 -2.98
N ALA A 564 -48.39 52.32 -2.69
CA ALA A 564 -49.62 53.10 -2.80
C ALA A 564 -49.89 53.97 -1.55
N GLY A 565 -50.42 55.14 -1.74
CA GLY A 565 -50.90 56.00 -0.65
C GLY A 565 -52.10 55.40 0.10
N ASN A 566 -52.29 55.81 1.36
CA ASN A 566 -53.44 55.38 2.18
C ASN A 566 -54.84 55.73 1.58
N GLY A 567 -54.90 56.48 0.43
CA GLY A 567 -56.09 56.79 -0.33
C GLY A 567 -56.41 55.86 -1.50
N ASP A 568 -55.43 55.05 -1.93
CA ASP A 568 -55.54 54.16 -3.10
C ASP A 568 -55.82 52.71 -2.76
N VAL A 569 -56.15 52.42 -1.52
CA VAL A 569 -56.63 51.07 -1.14
C VAL A 569 -57.98 50.87 -1.81
N GLU A 570 -58.00 50.30 -3.00
CA GLU A 570 -59.21 49.73 -3.56
C GLU A 570 -59.88 48.87 -2.48
N GLY A 571 -61.09 49.23 -2.09
CA GLY A 571 -61.81 48.61 -0.96
C GLY A 571 -61.76 47.10 -0.98
N ALA A 572 -61.90 46.49 0.21
CA ALA A 572 -61.88 45.03 0.31
C ALA A 572 -62.81 44.44 -0.77
N PRO A 573 -62.45 43.36 -1.42
CA PRO A 573 -63.27 42.77 -2.48
C PRO A 573 -64.68 42.50 -1.99
N THR A 574 -65.69 43.04 -2.68
CA THR A 574 -67.10 42.86 -2.34
C THR A 574 -67.73 41.66 -3.03
N ALA A 575 -67.00 41.03 -3.97
CA ALA A 575 -67.46 39.85 -4.70
C ALA A 575 -66.28 38.94 -5.05
N VAL A 576 -66.57 37.65 -5.22
CA VAL A 576 -65.59 36.68 -5.72
C VAL A 576 -65.23 37.01 -7.17
N ARG A 577 -63.95 37.21 -7.46
CA ARG A 577 -63.40 37.38 -8.81
C ARG A 577 -62.35 36.30 -9.08
N PHE A 578 -62.30 35.81 -10.27
CA PHE A 578 -61.21 35.00 -10.78
C PHE A 578 -60.74 35.63 -12.09
N ALA A 579 -59.53 36.18 -12.10
CA ALA A 579 -58.96 36.85 -13.27
C ALA A 579 -58.44 35.81 -14.29
N ALA A 580 -58.40 36.25 -15.54
CA ALA A 580 -57.75 35.44 -16.56
C ALA A 580 -56.26 35.28 -16.24
N PRO A 581 -55.71 34.07 -16.31
CA PRO A 581 -54.30 33.83 -16.05
C PRO A 581 -53.43 34.55 -17.08
N ALA A 582 -52.38 35.22 -16.62
CA ALA A 582 -51.46 35.98 -17.44
C ALA A 582 -49.99 35.74 -17.02
N PRO A 583 -49.07 35.58 -17.99
CA PRO A 583 -49.28 35.46 -19.43
C PRO A 583 -50.02 34.17 -19.83
N ASN A 584 -50.83 34.28 -20.89
CA ASN A 584 -51.46 33.13 -21.53
C ASN A 584 -51.65 33.47 -23.04
N PRO A 585 -50.96 32.77 -23.97
CA PRO A 585 -50.14 31.55 -23.80
C PRO A 585 -48.90 31.73 -22.90
N LEU A 586 -48.51 30.64 -22.21
CA LEU A 586 -47.36 30.64 -21.32
C LEU A 586 -46.26 29.68 -21.83
N ARG A 587 -44.97 30.06 -21.61
CA ARG A 587 -43.81 29.21 -21.85
C ARG A 587 -43.25 28.66 -20.51
N HIS A 588 -43.10 29.53 -19.50
CA HIS A 588 -42.42 29.22 -18.26
C HIS A 588 -43.34 29.26 -17.05
N SER A 589 -44.16 30.30 -16.94
CA SER A 589 -45.09 30.41 -15.82
C SER A 589 -46.25 31.37 -16.15
N THR A 590 -47.34 31.23 -15.37
CA THR A 590 -48.47 32.17 -15.41
C THR A 590 -48.93 32.51 -13.99
N MET A 591 -49.56 33.65 -13.80
CA MET A 591 -50.18 34.08 -12.55
C MET A 591 -51.68 33.85 -12.60
N PHE A 592 -52.22 33.25 -11.53
CA PHE A 592 -53.63 33.19 -11.24
C PHE A 592 -53.94 34.22 -10.18
N ALA A 593 -54.91 35.08 -10.40
CA ALA A 593 -55.37 36.02 -9.40
C ALA A 593 -56.88 35.81 -9.10
N PHE A 594 -57.23 35.86 -7.83
CA PHE A 594 -58.60 35.79 -7.38
C PHE A 594 -58.84 36.65 -6.15
N ASP A 595 -60.08 37.15 -6.02
CA ASP A 595 -60.52 37.99 -4.93
C ASP A 595 -61.58 37.24 -4.10
N LEU A 596 -61.49 37.33 -2.76
CA LEU A 596 -62.42 36.75 -1.83
C LEU A 596 -63.05 37.85 -0.93
N PRO A 597 -64.37 38.03 -0.91
CA PRO A 597 -65.04 39.02 -0.03
C PRO A 597 -65.05 38.61 1.45
N GLN A 598 -64.86 37.34 1.75
CA GLN A 598 -64.77 36.75 3.07
C GLN A 598 -63.90 35.52 3.06
N PRO A 599 -63.38 35.04 4.21
CA PRO A 599 -62.63 33.77 4.28
C PRO A 599 -63.45 32.63 3.69
N ALA A 600 -62.81 31.80 2.82
CA ALA A 600 -63.53 30.75 2.11
C ALA A 600 -62.59 29.60 1.70
N VAL A 601 -63.16 28.42 1.55
CA VAL A 601 -62.43 27.30 0.96
C VAL A 601 -62.29 27.54 -0.54
N VAL A 602 -61.06 27.49 -1.03
CA VAL A 602 -60.70 27.65 -2.41
C VAL A 602 -60.14 26.32 -2.93
N SER A 603 -60.60 25.93 -4.12
CA SER A 603 -59.97 24.82 -4.89
C SER A 603 -59.62 25.35 -6.28
N LEU A 604 -58.32 25.41 -6.57
CA LEU A 604 -57.79 25.75 -7.91
C LEU A 604 -56.92 24.62 -8.43
N ALA A 605 -57.37 24.00 -9.50
CA ALA A 605 -56.65 22.85 -10.08
C ALA A 605 -56.63 22.94 -11.62
N ILE A 606 -55.58 22.37 -12.20
CA ILE A 606 -55.35 22.30 -13.63
C ILE A 606 -55.74 20.94 -14.16
N TYR A 607 -56.40 20.92 -15.32
CA TYR A 607 -56.87 19.70 -16.00
C TYR A 607 -56.40 19.68 -17.44
N ASP A 608 -56.13 18.49 -17.95
CA ASP A 608 -55.89 18.25 -19.37
C ASP A 608 -57.24 18.20 -20.16
N PRO A 609 -57.21 18.13 -21.49
CA PRO A 609 -58.44 18.08 -22.32
C PRO A 609 -59.32 16.80 -22.06
N SER A 610 -58.72 15.76 -21.49
CA SER A 610 -59.45 14.54 -21.11
C SER A 610 -60.18 14.65 -19.80
N GLY A 611 -59.99 15.78 -19.06
CA GLY A 611 -60.58 16.00 -17.75
C GLY A 611 -59.76 15.45 -16.58
N ARG A 612 -58.55 14.93 -16.83
CA ARG A 612 -57.66 14.43 -15.77
C ARG A 612 -56.97 15.62 -15.11
N ARG A 613 -56.97 15.65 -13.77
CA ARG A 613 -56.31 16.67 -12.97
C ARG A 613 -54.80 16.48 -13.02
N VAL A 614 -54.05 17.44 -13.58
CA VAL A 614 -52.60 17.43 -13.74
C VAL A 614 -51.86 18.19 -12.63
N ALA A 615 -52.45 19.24 -12.06
CA ALA A 615 -51.89 19.96 -10.92
C ALA A 615 -52.97 20.48 -9.97
N THR A 616 -52.62 20.74 -8.70
CA THR A 616 -53.45 21.44 -7.70
C THR A 616 -52.66 22.63 -7.20
N LEU A 617 -53.21 23.84 -7.33
CA LEU A 617 -52.57 25.10 -6.96
C LEU A 617 -53.04 25.65 -5.63
N ALA A 618 -54.33 25.45 -5.32
CA ALA A 618 -54.94 25.75 -4.03
C ALA A 618 -55.97 24.68 -3.68
N ASP A 619 -56.01 24.28 -2.43
CA ASP A 619 -57.00 23.36 -1.87
C ASP A 619 -57.07 23.55 -0.34
N GLY A 620 -57.99 24.38 0.15
CA GLY A 620 -58.12 24.72 1.58
C GLY A 620 -58.68 26.12 1.82
N GLU A 621 -58.71 26.51 3.11
CA GLU A 621 -59.17 27.83 3.53
C GLU A 621 -58.21 28.95 3.18
N TRP A 622 -58.78 30.07 2.65
CA TRP A 622 -58.08 31.30 2.28
C TRP A 622 -58.75 32.49 2.95
N PRO A 623 -57.99 33.46 3.46
CA PRO A 623 -58.56 34.68 4.07
C PRO A 623 -59.29 35.54 3.06
N ALA A 624 -60.11 36.49 3.54
CA ALA A 624 -60.64 37.55 2.70
C ALA A 624 -59.49 38.40 2.11
N GLY A 625 -59.66 38.86 0.88
CA GLY A 625 -58.64 39.69 0.22
C GLY A 625 -58.36 39.30 -1.25
N ARG A 626 -57.31 39.90 -1.80
CA ARG A 626 -56.82 39.59 -3.14
C ARG A 626 -55.67 38.61 -3.06
N HIS A 627 -55.70 37.55 -3.89
CA HIS A 627 -54.75 36.48 -3.89
C HIS A 627 -54.16 36.28 -5.26
N GLN A 628 -52.84 35.97 -5.30
CA GLN A 628 -52.11 35.62 -6.50
C GLN A 628 -51.34 34.33 -6.31
N LEU A 629 -51.36 33.46 -7.32
CA LEU A 629 -50.66 32.19 -7.33
C LEU A 629 -49.90 32.04 -8.64
N ARG A 630 -48.58 31.94 -8.56
CA ARG A 630 -47.76 31.62 -9.71
C ARG A 630 -47.77 30.10 -9.95
N TRP A 631 -47.92 29.73 -11.18
CA TRP A 631 -47.85 28.33 -11.59
C TRP A 631 -46.88 28.14 -12.76
N GLN A 632 -46.01 27.18 -12.66
CA GLN A 632 -45.17 26.66 -13.74
C GLN A 632 -45.82 25.37 -14.27
N PRO A 633 -45.82 25.10 -15.60
CA PRO A 633 -46.50 23.96 -16.18
C PRO A 633 -45.79 22.64 -15.85
N ALA A 634 -46.01 22.17 -14.61
CA ALA A 634 -45.53 20.89 -14.10
C ALA A 634 -46.69 20.03 -13.61
N ASP A 635 -46.55 18.72 -13.71
CA ASP A 635 -47.50 17.75 -13.19
C ASP A 635 -47.35 17.54 -11.67
N ARG A 636 -48.16 16.65 -11.10
CA ARG A 636 -48.15 16.34 -9.66
C ARG A 636 -46.87 15.73 -9.12
N THR A 637 -46.00 15.26 -10.01
CA THR A 637 -44.69 14.65 -9.71
C THR A 637 -43.53 15.59 -9.96
N GLY A 638 -43.80 16.83 -10.45
CA GLY A 638 -42.80 17.82 -10.81
C GLY A 638 -42.30 17.69 -12.26
N GLY A 639 -42.85 16.76 -13.04
CA GLY A 639 -42.52 16.63 -14.47
C GLY A 639 -43.14 17.74 -15.32
N ALA A 640 -42.39 18.27 -16.33
CA ALA A 640 -42.88 19.30 -17.22
C ALA A 640 -44.11 18.81 -18.03
N LEU A 641 -45.14 19.64 -18.11
CA LEU A 641 -46.30 19.36 -18.94
C LEU A 641 -45.96 19.56 -20.42
N HIS A 642 -46.51 18.70 -21.29
CA HIS A 642 -46.37 18.87 -22.72
C HIS A 642 -47.07 20.13 -23.21
N ALA A 643 -46.50 20.74 -24.27
CA ALA A 643 -47.18 21.84 -24.96
C ALA A 643 -48.58 21.40 -25.39
N GLY A 644 -49.56 22.27 -25.12
CA GLY A 644 -50.96 21.94 -25.42
C GLY A 644 -51.96 22.82 -24.67
N LEU A 645 -53.22 22.43 -24.78
CA LEU A 645 -54.35 23.11 -24.14
C LEU A 645 -54.64 22.47 -22.77
N TYR A 646 -54.83 23.30 -21.77
CA TYR A 646 -55.19 22.91 -20.39
C TYR A 646 -56.31 23.78 -19.88
N PHE A 647 -56.96 23.39 -18.75
CA PHE A 647 -58.04 24.14 -18.16
C PHE A 647 -57.79 24.32 -16.64
N ALA A 648 -57.76 25.58 -16.19
CA ALA A 648 -57.72 25.90 -14.78
C ALA A 648 -59.15 26.01 -14.25
N ARG A 649 -59.51 25.19 -13.28
CA ARG A 649 -60.84 25.23 -12.63
C ARG A 649 -60.68 25.79 -11.22
N PHE A 650 -61.30 26.92 -10.99
CA PHE A 650 -61.38 27.63 -9.72
C PHE A 650 -62.76 27.41 -9.11
N ARG A 651 -62.81 27.05 -7.85
CA ARG A 651 -64.07 26.84 -7.08
C ARG A 651 -63.93 27.46 -5.70
N THR A 652 -64.95 28.25 -5.30
CA THR A 652 -65.09 28.84 -3.96
C THR A 652 -66.51 29.41 -3.78
N LEU A 653 -67.03 29.41 -2.56
CA LEU A 653 -68.35 30.00 -2.19
C LEU A 653 -69.49 29.67 -3.19
N GLY A 654 -69.55 28.42 -3.66
CA GLY A 654 -70.55 27.95 -4.65
C GLY A 654 -70.24 28.37 -6.11
N LEU A 655 -69.27 29.20 -6.35
CA LEU A 655 -68.85 29.65 -7.67
C LEU A 655 -67.86 28.67 -8.31
N THR A 656 -68.07 28.38 -9.57
CA THR A 656 -67.06 27.66 -10.40
C THR A 656 -66.71 28.55 -11.60
N ARG A 657 -65.41 28.74 -11.84
CA ARG A 657 -64.85 29.39 -13.04
C ARG A 657 -63.84 28.48 -13.70
N VAL A 658 -63.77 28.52 -15.03
CA VAL A 658 -62.79 27.76 -15.80
C VAL A 658 -62.08 28.74 -16.72
N ALA A 659 -60.80 28.75 -16.67
CA ALA A 659 -59.93 29.50 -17.59
C ALA A 659 -59.16 28.52 -18.49
N ARG A 660 -59.08 28.85 -19.77
CA ARG A 660 -58.29 28.12 -20.75
C ARG A 660 -56.84 28.55 -20.65
N LEU A 661 -55.92 27.60 -20.65
CA LEU A 661 -54.47 27.78 -20.63
C LEU A 661 -53.83 27.16 -21.87
N VAL A 662 -52.92 27.85 -22.48
CA VAL A 662 -52.13 27.37 -23.61
C VAL A 662 -50.68 27.31 -23.17
N VAL A 663 -50.14 26.10 -23.01
CA VAL A 663 -48.72 25.86 -22.72
C VAL A 663 -47.98 25.74 -24.04
N LEU A 664 -47.00 26.61 -24.26
CA LEU A 664 -46.12 26.61 -25.42
C LEU A 664 -44.89 25.73 -25.19
N PRO A 665 -44.28 25.17 -26.24
CA PRO A 665 -43.07 24.37 -26.16
C PRO A 665 -41.85 25.16 -25.65
#